data_faa67ed8098df20f2a7068f7695ec018
#
_entry.id   faa67ed8098df20f2a7068f7695ec018
#
_cell.length_a   1.000
_cell.length_b   1.000
_cell.length_c   1.000
_cell.angle_alpha   90.00
_cell.angle_beta   90.00
_cell.angle_gamma   90.00
#
_symmetry.space_group_name_H-M   'P 1'
#
loop_
_entity.id
_entity.type
_entity.pdbx_description
1 polymer ?
#
loop_
_entity_poly.entity_id
_entity_poly.type
_entity_poly.pdbx_seq_one_letter_code
_entity_poly.pdbx_strand_id
1 'polypeptide(L)'
;MTYNFKKIEEKWQKYWKQNNTFRVSNISDKKKFYVLDMFPYPSGAGLHVGHPLGYIASDIFSRYKRHKGFNVLHPQGYDSFGLPAEQYAIQTGQHPQKTTDENIRRYRQQLDRMGFSFDWSREIRTSDKSYYKWTQWMFLLLFSSWYDDTRQQARPINELVNHFEKKGSFETANFSKKFTANDWINFNINQKEEIIQEFRIAYLSEAYVNWCPKLGTVLANDEVIDGLSQRGGFEVVRKKMKQWSIRISSYSERLLHGLDKIDWPEPLKDMQRNWIGKSKGAMIKFNVHSSSKYISVFSTRPDTIFGATFLTLAPENELVRELTTNENQKEVEEYINSSSKKSERDRISDVKSISGVFTGSYVIHPFTKKLLPIWISDYVISTYGTGAVMAVPCGDSRDYAFAKHFNIEIVNIFKDVNIDDEAFESKEKVQITNSDFLNDLDFNSAFDMACLKLSEISSGNKKINYKLRDAVFSRQRYWGEPIPIYFKNDIPYQIDLKYLPLELPDVKNYLPTENGDPPLGNAQNWGWDIEKNRIVSKSKIDEKKVFRIELNTMPGWAGSSWYFNRYMDPHNDESFASKDALKYWKEVDLYFGGSEHATGHLLYSRFWQMFLYDIKLVNTEVYAKKLVNQGMILGNSALIYRDVDSGIFISSDSLDDEKIQKINVDINIINQNNELDLKQFIDWQPEY
;
A
#
# COMPACT_ATOMS: atom_id res chain seq x y z
N MET A 1 -21.80 -22.08 -50.68
CA MET A 1 -20.49 -21.52 -50.23
C MET A 1 -20.42 -21.66 -48.73
N THR A 2 -19.46 -22.39 -48.23
CA THR A 2 -19.24 -22.48 -46.78
C THR A 2 -18.63 -21.17 -46.24
N TYR A 3 -19.20 -20.61 -45.22
CA TYR A 3 -18.67 -19.39 -44.54
C TYR A 3 -17.27 -19.68 -43.98
N ASN A 4 -16.24 -19.08 -44.57
CA ASN A 4 -14.84 -19.29 -44.18
C ASN A 4 -14.39 -18.11 -43.31
N PHE A 5 -14.67 -18.21 -42.00
CA PHE A 5 -14.37 -17.15 -41.02
C PHE A 5 -12.85 -16.86 -40.94
N LYS A 6 -11.98 -17.85 -41.03
CA LYS A 6 -10.52 -17.65 -40.96
C LYS A 6 -10.01 -16.72 -42.07
N LYS A 7 -10.43 -16.96 -43.32
CA LYS A 7 -10.04 -16.07 -44.44
C LYS A 7 -10.57 -14.64 -44.28
N ILE A 8 -11.78 -14.53 -43.74
CA ILE A 8 -12.41 -13.22 -43.51
C ILE A 8 -11.65 -12.46 -42.42
N GLU A 9 -11.35 -13.11 -41.29
CA GLU A 9 -10.60 -12.53 -40.18
C GLU A 9 -9.20 -12.09 -40.61
N GLU A 10 -8.44 -12.96 -41.26
CA GLU A 10 -7.10 -12.66 -41.80
C GLU A 10 -7.10 -11.44 -42.75
N LYS A 11 -8.10 -11.40 -43.67
CA LYS A 11 -8.27 -10.27 -44.59
C LYS A 11 -8.46 -8.97 -43.86
N TRP A 12 -9.37 -8.92 -42.86
CA TRP A 12 -9.73 -7.70 -42.21
C TRP A 12 -8.68 -7.25 -41.18
N GLN A 13 -8.06 -8.16 -40.45
CA GLN A 13 -6.94 -7.85 -39.57
C GLN A 13 -5.77 -7.25 -40.36
N LYS A 14 -5.44 -7.82 -41.52
CA LYS A 14 -4.43 -7.26 -42.40
C LYS A 14 -4.81 -5.85 -42.91
N TYR A 15 -6.06 -5.67 -43.32
CA TYR A 15 -6.58 -4.39 -43.78
C TYR A 15 -6.48 -3.32 -42.69
N TRP A 16 -6.96 -3.63 -41.46
CA TRP A 16 -6.92 -2.70 -40.35
C TRP A 16 -5.50 -2.28 -39.99
N LYS A 17 -4.57 -3.22 -39.99
CA LYS A 17 -3.16 -2.96 -39.72
C LYS A 17 -2.53 -2.06 -40.80
N GLN A 18 -2.77 -2.35 -42.06
CA GLN A 18 -2.21 -1.58 -43.19
C GLN A 18 -2.75 -0.16 -43.27
N ASN A 19 -4.01 0.04 -42.91
CA ASN A 19 -4.69 1.34 -42.99
C ASN A 19 -4.71 2.10 -41.68
N ASN A 20 -4.10 1.59 -40.60
CA ASN A 20 -4.16 2.19 -39.26
C ASN A 20 -5.62 2.56 -38.86
N THR A 21 -6.59 1.65 -39.16
CA THR A 21 -8.03 1.92 -39.10
C THR A 21 -8.50 2.46 -37.75
N PHE A 22 -7.85 2.07 -36.67
CA PHE A 22 -8.24 2.43 -35.30
C PHE A 22 -7.41 3.56 -34.69
N ARG A 23 -6.47 4.12 -35.47
CA ARG A 23 -5.68 5.26 -35.04
C ARG A 23 -6.57 6.48 -34.80
N VAL A 24 -6.34 7.16 -33.68
CA VAL A 24 -7.12 8.31 -33.24
C VAL A 24 -6.28 9.58 -33.18
N SER A 25 -6.91 10.73 -33.46
CA SER A 25 -6.28 12.05 -33.37
C SER A 25 -6.60 12.71 -32.02
N ASN A 26 -5.66 13.49 -31.48
CA ASN A 26 -5.87 14.39 -30.34
C ASN A 26 -6.62 15.68 -30.73
N ILE A 27 -6.79 15.93 -32.04
CA ILE A 27 -7.53 17.08 -32.58
C ILE A 27 -8.66 16.52 -33.43
N SER A 28 -9.91 16.77 -33.05
CA SER A 28 -11.09 16.30 -33.77
C SER A 28 -12.31 17.12 -33.37
N ASP A 29 -13.17 17.41 -34.33
CA ASP A 29 -14.50 18.02 -34.12
C ASP A 29 -15.53 17.02 -33.58
N LYS A 30 -15.18 15.71 -33.60
CA LYS A 30 -16.03 14.67 -33.07
C LYS A 30 -15.99 14.69 -31.55
N LYS A 31 -17.12 14.34 -30.92
CA LYS A 31 -17.17 14.12 -29.49
C LYS A 31 -16.22 12.99 -29.09
N LYS A 32 -15.35 13.22 -28.10
CA LYS A 32 -14.41 12.21 -27.62
C LYS A 32 -15.09 11.08 -26.84
N PHE A 33 -14.53 9.90 -26.90
CA PHE A 33 -14.86 8.80 -25.99
C PHE A 33 -13.60 8.00 -25.70
N TYR A 34 -13.21 7.94 -24.43
CA TYR A 34 -12.00 7.23 -24.00
C TYR A 34 -12.40 5.93 -23.28
N VAL A 35 -12.09 4.79 -23.92
CA VAL A 35 -12.23 3.44 -23.35
C VAL A 35 -10.85 2.97 -22.93
N LEU A 36 -10.75 2.47 -21.70
CA LEU A 36 -9.50 1.98 -21.14
C LEU A 36 -9.70 0.56 -20.60
N ASP A 37 -8.75 -0.31 -20.90
CA ASP A 37 -8.59 -1.61 -20.24
C ASP A 37 -7.42 -1.55 -19.25
N MET A 38 -7.47 -2.35 -18.19
CA MET A 38 -6.28 -2.61 -17.42
C MET A 38 -5.30 -3.36 -18.32
N PHE A 39 -4.15 -2.76 -18.56
CA PHE A 39 -3.14 -3.34 -19.45
C PHE A 39 -2.49 -4.57 -18.79
N PRO A 40 -2.14 -5.61 -19.59
CA PRO A 40 -1.66 -6.85 -19.04
C PRO A 40 -0.23 -6.71 -18.49
N TYR A 41 0.04 -7.53 -17.48
CA TYR A 41 1.37 -7.77 -16.96
C TYR A 41 1.97 -8.99 -17.68
N PRO A 42 3.03 -8.84 -18.49
CA PRO A 42 3.58 -9.93 -19.31
C PRO A 42 4.46 -10.90 -18.51
N SER A 43 3.90 -11.48 -17.43
CA SER A 43 4.59 -12.35 -16.47
C SER A 43 4.76 -13.78 -16.94
N GLY A 44 4.03 -14.21 -17.97
CA GLY A 44 4.02 -15.57 -18.46
C GLY A 44 4.13 -15.66 -19.99
N ALA A 45 4.15 -16.89 -20.50
CA ALA A 45 4.33 -17.20 -21.92
C ALA A 45 3.12 -16.84 -22.80
N GLY A 46 2.12 -16.15 -22.28
CA GLY A 46 0.93 -15.73 -23.03
C GLY A 46 -0.19 -15.22 -22.13
N LEU A 47 -1.25 -14.73 -22.77
CA LEU A 47 -2.48 -14.27 -22.11
C LEU A 47 -3.19 -15.45 -21.42
N HIS A 48 -3.70 -15.24 -20.23
CA HIS A 48 -4.68 -16.14 -19.62
C HIS A 48 -6.10 -15.77 -20.06
N VAL A 49 -7.05 -16.69 -19.89
CA VAL A 49 -8.45 -16.53 -20.36
C VAL A 49 -9.19 -15.33 -19.73
N GLY A 50 -8.76 -14.84 -18.60
CA GLY A 50 -9.33 -13.63 -17.96
C GLY A 50 -9.08 -12.35 -18.74
N HIS A 51 -7.97 -12.23 -19.47
CA HIS A 51 -7.66 -11.04 -20.26
C HIS A 51 -8.71 -10.79 -21.37
N PRO A 52 -9.02 -11.77 -22.26
CA PRO A 52 -10.02 -11.55 -23.30
C PRO A 52 -11.41 -11.22 -22.76
N LEU A 53 -11.77 -11.69 -21.57
CA LEU A 53 -13.10 -11.43 -21.01
C LEU A 53 -13.41 -9.92 -20.93
N GLY A 54 -12.49 -9.13 -20.36
CA GLY A 54 -12.63 -7.67 -20.31
C GLY A 54 -12.46 -7.02 -21.68
N TYR A 55 -11.43 -7.43 -22.43
CA TYR A 55 -11.07 -6.82 -23.71
C TYR A 55 -12.12 -7.02 -24.81
N ILE A 56 -12.87 -8.11 -24.81
CA ILE A 56 -14.00 -8.32 -25.72
C ILE A 56 -15.11 -7.30 -25.42
N ALA A 57 -15.44 -7.09 -24.14
CA ALA A 57 -16.48 -6.15 -23.77
C ALA A 57 -16.11 -4.70 -24.13
N SER A 58 -14.88 -4.28 -23.82
CA SER A 58 -14.38 -2.94 -24.15
C SER A 58 -14.29 -2.72 -25.67
N ASP A 59 -13.89 -3.74 -26.44
CA ASP A 59 -13.79 -3.67 -27.88
C ASP A 59 -15.16 -3.54 -28.55
N ILE A 60 -16.14 -4.33 -28.15
CA ILE A 60 -17.53 -4.22 -28.63
C ILE A 60 -18.04 -2.79 -28.39
N PHE A 61 -17.82 -2.26 -27.18
CA PHE A 61 -18.28 -0.91 -26.82
C PHE A 61 -17.53 0.18 -27.60
N SER A 62 -16.24 0.02 -27.81
CA SER A 62 -15.42 0.94 -28.60
C SER A 62 -15.90 0.99 -30.07
N ARG A 63 -16.20 -0.16 -30.70
CA ARG A 63 -16.75 -0.25 -32.05
C ARG A 63 -18.13 0.42 -32.12
N TYR A 64 -18.99 0.15 -31.15
CA TYR A 64 -20.31 0.79 -31.07
C TYR A 64 -20.19 2.32 -31.04
N LYS A 65 -19.29 2.87 -30.20
CA LYS A 65 -19.06 4.31 -30.11
C LYS A 65 -18.51 4.91 -31.40
N ARG A 66 -17.59 4.21 -32.09
CA ARG A 66 -17.08 4.64 -33.43
C ARG A 66 -18.22 4.71 -34.44
N HIS A 67 -19.09 3.70 -34.48
CA HIS A 67 -20.29 3.70 -35.36
C HIS A 67 -21.27 4.81 -35.01
N LYS A 68 -21.30 5.28 -33.75
CA LYS A 68 -22.06 6.47 -33.34
C LYS A 68 -21.36 7.79 -33.66
N GLY A 69 -20.25 7.77 -34.35
CA GLY A 69 -19.53 8.98 -34.78
C GLY A 69 -18.59 9.60 -33.76
N PHE A 70 -18.29 8.93 -32.65
CA PHE A 70 -17.33 9.44 -31.67
C PHE A 70 -15.87 9.28 -32.16
N ASN A 71 -15.01 10.15 -31.68
CA ASN A 71 -13.57 9.95 -31.70
C ASN A 71 -13.18 9.09 -30.51
N VAL A 72 -12.84 7.81 -30.75
CA VAL A 72 -12.70 6.81 -29.68
C VAL A 72 -11.23 6.48 -29.46
N LEU A 73 -10.70 6.87 -28.30
CA LEU A 73 -9.40 6.41 -27.82
C LEU A 73 -9.58 5.07 -27.11
N HIS A 74 -8.98 4.01 -27.66
CA HIS A 74 -8.93 2.66 -27.09
C HIS A 74 -7.50 2.12 -27.24
N PRO A 75 -6.60 2.51 -26.33
CA PRO A 75 -5.18 2.15 -26.39
C PRO A 75 -4.92 0.81 -25.72
N GLN A 76 -3.74 0.26 -25.94
CA GLN A 76 -3.24 -0.92 -25.24
C GLN A 76 -1.72 -0.80 -25.04
N GLY A 77 -1.19 -1.49 -24.02
CA GLY A 77 0.22 -1.50 -23.65
C GLY A 77 0.52 -2.59 -22.64
N TYR A 78 1.62 -2.44 -21.90
CA TYR A 78 2.10 -3.49 -21.00
C TYR A 78 2.66 -2.89 -19.70
N ASP A 79 2.22 -3.42 -18.57
CA ASP A 79 2.88 -3.22 -17.29
C ASP A 79 4.04 -4.19 -17.19
N SER A 80 5.26 -3.72 -17.42
CA SER A 80 6.39 -4.58 -17.79
C SER A 80 7.52 -4.63 -16.76
N PHE A 81 7.44 -3.89 -15.65
CA PHE A 81 8.31 -4.09 -14.49
C PHE A 81 7.69 -5.07 -13.49
N GLY A 82 8.50 -5.85 -12.79
CA GLY A 82 8.02 -6.67 -11.67
C GLY A 82 8.81 -7.94 -11.39
N LEU A 83 8.43 -8.59 -10.30
CA LEU A 83 9.13 -9.73 -9.71
C LEU A 83 9.24 -10.97 -10.61
N PRO A 84 8.22 -11.41 -11.38
CA PRO A 84 8.34 -12.64 -12.16
C PRO A 84 9.46 -12.62 -13.21
N ALA A 85 9.64 -11.50 -13.92
CA ALA A 85 10.72 -11.36 -14.89
C ALA A 85 12.10 -11.37 -14.22
N GLU A 86 12.22 -10.76 -13.03
CA GLU A 86 13.44 -10.77 -12.25
C GLU A 86 13.77 -12.16 -11.71
N GLN A 87 12.80 -12.90 -11.21
CA GLN A 87 13.03 -14.26 -10.74
C GLN A 87 13.43 -15.22 -11.85
N TYR A 88 12.84 -15.10 -13.02
CA TYR A 88 13.30 -15.82 -14.18
C TYR A 88 14.77 -15.45 -14.54
N ALA A 89 15.12 -14.18 -14.42
CA ALA A 89 16.50 -13.73 -14.60
C ALA A 89 17.48 -14.32 -13.56
N ILE A 90 17.06 -14.41 -12.30
CA ILE A 90 17.84 -15.04 -11.23
C ILE A 90 18.11 -16.53 -11.53
N GLN A 91 17.08 -17.24 -11.99
CA GLN A 91 17.17 -18.68 -12.31
C GLN A 91 18.02 -18.97 -13.55
N THR A 92 17.94 -18.13 -14.57
CA THR A 92 18.51 -18.41 -15.90
C THR A 92 19.77 -17.60 -16.22
N GLY A 93 20.06 -16.55 -15.44
CA GLY A 93 21.08 -15.55 -15.76
C GLY A 93 20.75 -14.64 -16.94
N GLN A 94 19.53 -14.74 -17.52
CA GLN A 94 19.09 -13.92 -18.64
C GLN A 94 18.59 -12.56 -18.14
N HIS A 95 18.99 -11.46 -18.83
CA HIS A 95 18.52 -10.12 -18.47
C HIS A 95 16.99 -10.02 -18.51
N PRO A 96 16.31 -9.44 -17.47
CA PRO A 96 14.84 -9.39 -17.38
C PRO A 96 14.16 -8.73 -18.59
N GLN A 97 14.81 -7.72 -19.18
CA GLN A 97 14.31 -7.03 -20.38
C GLN A 97 14.05 -8.01 -21.54
N LYS A 98 14.96 -8.95 -21.75
CA LYS A 98 14.84 -9.89 -22.87
C LYS A 98 13.63 -10.80 -22.73
N THR A 99 13.41 -11.36 -21.54
CA THR A 99 12.24 -12.16 -21.23
C THR A 99 10.95 -11.35 -21.36
N THR A 100 10.97 -10.12 -20.84
CA THR A 100 9.84 -9.19 -20.93
C THR A 100 9.49 -8.89 -22.40
N ASP A 101 10.48 -8.61 -23.25
CA ASP A 101 10.27 -8.32 -24.67
C ASP A 101 9.75 -9.56 -25.45
N GLU A 102 10.19 -10.76 -25.07
CA GLU A 102 9.68 -12.01 -25.64
C GLU A 102 8.21 -12.24 -25.27
N ASN A 103 7.87 -12.04 -24.01
CA ASN A 103 6.50 -12.15 -23.53
C ASN A 103 5.59 -11.10 -24.18
N ILE A 104 6.01 -9.84 -24.25
CA ILE A 104 5.27 -8.76 -24.91
C ILE A 104 4.98 -9.11 -26.39
N ARG A 105 5.98 -9.63 -27.11
CA ARG A 105 5.78 -10.07 -28.50
C ARG A 105 4.73 -11.16 -28.59
N ARG A 106 4.72 -12.12 -27.65
CA ARG A 106 3.73 -13.20 -27.61
C ARG A 106 2.33 -12.66 -27.29
N TYR A 107 2.20 -11.80 -26.28
CA TYR A 107 0.94 -11.14 -25.93
C TYR A 107 0.38 -10.34 -27.11
N ARG A 108 1.24 -9.56 -27.78
CA ARG A 108 0.86 -8.80 -28.95
C ARG A 108 0.32 -9.68 -30.08
N GLN A 109 0.99 -10.78 -30.39
CA GLN A 109 0.53 -11.75 -31.40
C GLN A 109 -0.84 -12.35 -31.06
N GLN A 110 -1.08 -12.64 -29.79
CA GLN A 110 -2.37 -13.18 -29.33
C GLN A 110 -3.48 -12.12 -29.45
N LEU A 111 -3.23 -10.89 -29.01
CA LEU A 111 -4.18 -9.77 -29.14
C LEU A 111 -4.49 -9.42 -30.61
N ASP A 112 -3.47 -9.42 -31.47
CA ASP A 112 -3.65 -9.19 -32.90
C ASP A 112 -4.53 -10.27 -33.54
N ARG A 113 -4.37 -11.56 -33.15
CA ARG A 113 -5.22 -12.67 -33.63
C ARG A 113 -6.68 -12.56 -33.21
N MET A 114 -6.96 -11.98 -32.06
CA MET A 114 -8.34 -11.71 -31.61
C MET A 114 -8.99 -10.56 -32.37
N GLY A 115 -8.20 -9.74 -33.08
CA GLY A 115 -8.69 -8.67 -33.93
C GLY A 115 -9.32 -7.51 -33.20
N PHE A 116 -8.86 -7.18 -32.00
CA PHE A 116 -9.33 -6.04 -31.24
C PHE A 116 -9.06 -4.69 -31.94
N SER A 117 -9.92 -3.72 -31.71
CA SER A 117 -9.84 -2.39 -32.30
C SER A 117 -8.97 -1.42 -31.48
N PHE A 118 -7.85 -1.92 -30.94
CA PHE A 118 -6.90 -1.08 -30.22
C PHE A 118 -6.15 -0.10 -31.15
N ASP A 119 -5.91 1.11 -30.65
CA ASP A 119 -4.98 2.04 -31.29
C ASP A 119 -3.55 1.73 -30.87
N TRP A 120 -2.91 0.83 -31.58
CA TRP A 120 -1.54 0.41 -31.33
C TRP A 120 -0.49 1.50 -31.56
N SER A 121 -0.83 2.61 -32.22
CA SER A 121 0.09 3.75 -32.30
C SER A 121 0.31 4.41 -30.94
N ARG A 122 -0.46 4.01 -29.93
CA ARG A 122 -0.36 4.52 -28.56
C ARG A 122 0.15 3.47 -27.57
N GLU A 123 0.77 2.39 -28.07
CA GLU A 123 1.39 1.39 -27.22
C GLU A 123 2.41 2.01 -26.27
N ILE A 124 2.34 1.62 -25.00
CA ILE A 124 3.30 1.99 -23.97
C ILE A 124 3.78 0.74 -23.24
N ARG A 125 4.98 0.83 -22.65
CA ARG A 125 5.56 -0.19 -21.78
C ARG A 125 6.14 0.52 -20.57
N THR A 126 5.78 0.11 -19.37
CA THR A 126 6.24 0.79 -18.15
C THR A 126 7.76 0.71 -17.98
N SER A 127 8.42 -0.32 -18.56
CA SER A 127 9.88 -0.49 -18.54
C SER A 127 10.64 0.29 -19.61
N ASP A 128 9.94 0.97 -20.53
CA ASP A 128 10.62 1.82 -21.52
C ASP A 128 11.14 3.12 -20.87
N LYS A 129 12.36 3.51 -21.21
CA LYS A 129 13.02 4.73 -20.71
C LYS A 129 12.19 5.99 -20.97
N SER A 130 11.52 6.07 -22.11
CA SER A 130 10.60 7.16 -22.50
C SER A 130 9.34 7.21 -21.63
N TYR A 131 8.99 6.10 -20.97
CA TYR A 131 7.87 6.01 -20.04
C TYR A 131 8.32 6.27 -18.60
N TYR A 132 9.24 5.47 -18.05
CA TYR A 132 9.58 5.57 -16.64
C TYR A 132 10.32 6.85 -16.25
N LYS A 133 10.92 7.57 -17.21
CA LYS A 133 11.38 8.95 -17.03
C LYS A 133 10.30 9.82 -16.36
N TRP A 134 9.05 9.65 -16.76
CA TRP A 134 7.94 10.43 -16.21
C TRP A 134 7.46 9.90 -14.84
N THR A 135 7.56 8.61 -14.59
CA THR A 135 7.33 8.06 -13.24
C THR A 135 8.35 8.62 -12.25
N GLN A 136 9.63 8.64 -12.65
CA GLN A 136 10.71 9.26 -11.88
C GLN A 136 10.47 10.74 -11.62
N TRP A 137 10.06 11.47 -12.64
CA TRP A 137 9.72 12.88 -12.51
C TRP A 137 8.56 13.11 -11.52
N MET A 138 7.52 12.31 -11.60
CA MET A 138 6.38 12.39 -10.66
C MET A 138 6.79 12.06 -9.23
N PHE A 139 7.68 11.10 -9.03
CA PHE A 139 8.25 10.82 -7.72
C PHE A 139 8.98 12.05 -7.15
N LEU A 140 9.77 12.74 -7.96
CA LEU A 140 10.46 13.96 -7.53
C LEU A 140 9.49 15.10 -7.20
N LEU A 141 8.35 15.19 -7.89
CA LEU A 141 7.29 16.13 -7.52
C LEU A 141 6.66 15.78 -6.17
N LEU A 142 6.38 14.49 -5.90
CA LEU A 142 5.91 14.02 -4.59
C LEU A 142 6.93 14.34 -3.47
N PHE A 143 8.21 14.10 -3.73
CA PHE A 143 9.30 14.43 -2.79
C PHE A 143 9.42 15.93 -2.52
N SER A 144 9.15 16.77 -3.54
CA SER A 144 9.20 18.24 -3.45
C SER A 144 7.88 18.87 -2.99
N SER A 145 6.93 18.08 -2.53
CA SER A 145 5.60 18.53 -2.09
C SER A 145 5.28 18.09 -0.67
N TRP A 146 4.42 18.86 -0.02
CA TRP A 146 3.79 18.54 1.26
C TRP A 146 2.28 18.69 1.15
N TYR A 147 1.52 18.07 2.04
CA TYR A 147 0.06 18.18 2.07
C TYR A 147 -0.38 19.24 3.08
N ASP A 148 -1.08 20.25 2.59
CA ASP A 148 -1.66 21.32 3.41
C ASP A 148 -3.06 20.89 3.88
N ASP A 149 -3.17 20.46 5.14
CA ASP A 149 -4.41 19.99 5.74
C ASP A 149 -5.49 21.08 5.79
N THR A 150 -5.09 22.36 5.89
CA THR A 150 -6.03 23.49 5.92
C THR A 150 -6.69 23.70 4.56
N ARG A 151 -5.91 23.55 3.49
CA ARG A 151 -6.38 23.71 2.11
C ARG A 151 -6.79 22.40 1.45
N GLN A 152 -6.55 21.27 2.11
CA GLN A 152 -6.82 19.93 1.61
C GLN A 152 -6.21 19.68 0.23
N GLN A 153 -4.93 20.03 0.05
CA GLN A 153 -4.22 19.88 -1.23
C GLN A 153 -2.71 19.79 -1.07
N ALA A 154 -2.04 19.15 -2.03
CA ALA A 154 -0.59 19.18 -2.12
C ALA A 154 -0.08 20.57 -2.51
N ARG A 155 1.06 20.96 -1.93
CA ARG A 155 1.73 22.23 -2.18
C ARG A 155 3.25 22.04 -2.27
N PRO A 156 3.97 22.97 -2.96
CA PRO A 156 5.42 22.92 -3.01
C PRO A 156 6.05 23.02 -1.61
N ILE A 157 7.05 22.20 -1.33
CA ILE A 157 7.74 22.14 -0.03
C ILE A 157 8.38 23.49 0.34
N ASN A 158 8.79 24.30 -0.64
CA ASN A 158 9.37 25.63 -0.39
C ASN A 158 8.39 26.58 0.31
N GLU A 159 7.08 26.40 0.13
CA GLU A 159 6.10 27.22 0.86
C GLU A 159 6.08 26.89 2.36
N LEU A 160 6.27 25.62 2.68
CA LEU A 160 6.42 25.18 4.07
C LEU A 160 7.70 25.71 4.69
N VAL A 161 8.84 25.62 3.99
CA VAL A 161 10.13 26.16 4.42
C VAL A 161 10.02 27.67 4.67
N ASN A 162 9.43 28.42 3.75
CA ASN A 162 9.19 29.86 3.92
C ASN A 162 8.28 30.18 5.13
N HIS A 163 7.33 29.29 5.47
CA HIS A 163 6.52 29.44 6.66
C HIS A 163 7.37 29.27 7.93
N PHE A 164 8.21 28.23 7.98
CA PHE A 164 9.10 27.97 9.11
C PHE A 164 10.10 29.10 9.34
N GLU A 165 10.64 29.66 8.27
CA GLU A 165 11.55 30.82 8.34
C GLU A 165 10.90 32.07 8.93
N LYS A 166 9.60 32.26 8.71
CA LYS A 166 8.87 33.47 9.12
C LYS A 166 8.13 33.33 10.46
N LYS A 167 7.61 32.13 10.73
CA LYS A 167 6.65 31.90 11.84
C LYS A 167 7.01 30.73 12.75
N GLY A 168 7.99 29.91 12.39
CA GLY A 168 8.30 28.66 13.11
C GLY A 168 7.29 27.55 12.81
N SER A 169 7.22 26.59 13.72
CA SER A 169 6.35 25.42 13.57
C SER A 169 4.86 25.74 13.75
N PHE A 170 4.01 24.88 13.22
CA PHE A 170 2.59 24.80 13.52
C PHE A 170 2.21 23.33 13.82
N GLU A 171 1.19 23.14 14.62
CA GLU A 171 0.70 21.81 14.94
C GLU A 171 -0.11 21.22 13.77
N THR A 172 0.19 19.97 13.41
CA THR A 172 -0.61 19.16 12.50
C THR A 172 -1.02 17.86 13.19
N ALA A 173 -1.85 17.06 12.54
CA ALA A 173 -2.24 15.75 13.05
C ALA A 173 -1.03 14.83 13.35
N ASN A 174 0.08 15.02 12.62
CA ASN A 174 1.24 14.13 12.64
C ASN A 174 2.53 14.83 13.13
N PHE A 175 2.50 16.14 13.41
CA PHE A 175 3.67 16.91 13.84
C PHE A 175 3.34 17.80 15.02
N SER A 176 4.00 17.55 16.15
CA SER A 176 3.78 18.28 17.42
C SER A 176 5.02 19.02 17.95
N LYS A 177 6.17 18.89 17.29
CA LYS A 177 7.41 19.54 17.70
C LYS A 177 7.30 21.05 17.53
N LYS A 178 7.54 21.79 18.62
CA LYS A 178 7.48 23.25 18.62
C LYS A 178 8.86 23.84 18.41
N PHE A 179 8.99 24.80 17.51
CA PHE A 179 10.17 25.62 17.28
C PHE A 179 9.78 26.99 16.75
N THR A 180 10.57 27.99 17.07
CA THR A 180 10.40 29.38 16.58
C THR A 180 11.07 29.54 15.20
N ALA A 181 10.80 30.67 14.54
CA ALA A 181 11.51 31.04 13.31
C ALA A 181 13.04 31.18 13.55
N ASN A 182 13.43 31.68 14.72
CA ASN A 182 14.84 31.80 15.10
C ASN A 182 15.49 30.42 15.31
N ASP A 183 14.79 29.47 15.94
CA ASP A 183 15.28 28.10 16.07
C ASP A 183 15.48 27.47 14.68
N TRP A 184 14.52 27.65 13.77
CA TRP A 184 14.62 27.14 12.40
C TRP A 184 15.84 27.68 11.66
N ILE A 185 16.13 28.96 11.77
CA ILE A 185 17.30 29.58 11.13
C ILE A 185 18.60 28.94 11.66
N ASN A 186 18.67 28.66 12.95
CA ASN A 186 19.85 28.12 13.63
C ASN A 186 19.98 26.59 13.50
N PHE A 187 18.96 25.88 13.06
CA PHE A 187 19.06 24.43 12.80
C PHE A 187 20.07 24.15 11.69
N ASN A 188 20.89 23.12 11.89
CA ASN A 188 21.75 22.61 10.83
C ASN A 188 20.92 21.90 9.75
N ILE A 189 21.57 21.56 8.64
CA ILE A 189 20.89 20.99 7.49
C ILE A 189 20.21 19.64 7.80
N ASN A 190 20.82 18.81 8.66
CA ASN A 190 20.23 17.52 9.06
C ASN A 190 18.96 17.73 9.87
N GLN A 191 18.99 18.61 10.85
CA GLN A 191 17.81 18.95 11.67
C GLN A 191 16.65 19.51 10.83
N LYS A 192 16.97 20.36 9.85
CA LYS A 192 15.97 20.90 8.91
C LYS A 192 15.37 19.79 8.06
N GLU A 193 16.19 18.91 7.51
CA GLU A 193 15.70 17.84 6.65
C GLU A 193 14.89 16.78 7.44
N GLU A 194 15.31 16.42 8.66
CA GLU A 194 14.51 15.57 9.55
C GLU A 194 13.09 16.11 9.75
N ILE A 195 12.98 17.44 10.02
CA ILE A 195 11.67 18.07 10.15
C ILE A 195 10.90 18.06 8.82
N ILE A 196 11.55 18.38 7.71
CA ILE A 196 10.92 18.43 6.39
C ILE A 196 10.41 17.03 5.97
N GLN A 197 11.12 15.95 6.31
CA GLN A 197 10.70 14.58 6.01
C GLN A 197 9.34 14.24 6.65
N GLU A 198 9.03 14.82 7.83
CA GLU A 198 7.72 14.65 8.48
C GLU A 198 6.55 15.26 7.69
N PHE A 199 6.82 16.07 6.67
CA PHE A 199 5.81 16.74 5.85
C PHE A 199 5.79 16.29 4.40
N ARG A 200 6.91 15.78 3.87
CA ARG A 200 6.99 15.36 2.47
C ARG A 200 5.95 14.30 2.13
N ILE A 201 5.36 14.38 0.93
CA ILE A 201 4.45 13.34 0.43
C ILE A 201 5.23 12.06 0.10
N ALA A 202 6.39 12.16 -0.55
CA ALA A 202 7.32 11.04 -0.66
C ALA A 202 8.46 11.27 0.36
N TYR A 203 8.65 10.36 1.30
CA TYR A 203 9.60 10.51 2.39
C TYR A 203 10.35 9.21 2.70
N LEU A 204 11.52 9.34 3.29
CA LEU A 204 12.37 8.24 3.72
C LEU A 204 12.23 8.06 5.23
N SER A 205 11.82 6.89 5.68
CA SER A 205 11.71 6.57 7.10
C SER A 205 12.14 5.13 7.39
N GLU A 206 12.40 4.84 8.65
CA GLU A 206 12.54 3.47 9.10
C GLU A 206 11.14 2.86 9.32
N ALA A 207 10.88 1.75 8.65
CA ALA A 207 9.63 1.02 8.76
C ALA A 207 9.88 -0.48 8.98
N TYR A 208 8.98 -1.13 9.70
CA TYR A 208 8.94 -2.58 9.74
C TYR A 208 8.37 -3.11 8.44
N VAL A 209 9.13 -3.97 7.77
CA VAL A 209 8.79 -4.57 6.48
C VAL A 209 8.79 -6.09 6.57
N ASN A 210 8.05 -6.72 5.67
CA ASN A 210 8.04 -8.17 5.52
C ASN A 210 9.24 -8.57 4.66
N TRP A 211 10.36 -8.89 5.29
CA TRP A 211 11.59 -9.30 4.62
C TRP A 211 11.61 -10.81 4.42
N CYS A 212 11.76 -11.26 3.19
CA CYS A 212 11.98 -12.67 2.87
C CYS A 212 13.46 -12.89 2.55
N PRO A 213 14.25 -13.50 3.44
CA PRO A 213 15.69 -13.72 3.23
C PRO A 213 15.98 -14.59 1.99
N LYS A 214 15.14 -15.60 1.74
CA LYS A 214 15.30 -16.53 0.62
C LYS A 214 15.06 -15.87 -0.73
N LEU A 215 14.06 -14.96 -0.81
CA LEU A 215 13.78 -14.18 -2.02
C LEU A 215 14.64 -12.92 -2.11
N GLY A 216 15.33 -12.53 -1.02
CA GLY A 216 16.18 -11.34 -0.97
C GLY A 216 15.42 -10.03 -1.18
N THR A 217 14.14 -9.97 -0.80
CA THR A 217 13.30 -8.79 -1.07
C THR A 217 12.27 -8.55 0.03
N VAL A 218 11.77 -7.30 0.08
CA VAL A 218 10.59 -6.95 0.87
C VAL A 218 9.33 -7.34 0.09
N LEU A 219 8.40 -7.96 0.80
CA LEU A 219 7.10 -8.37 0.29
C LEU A 219 6.00 -7.42 0.77
N ALA A 220 5.01 -7.17 -0.09
CA ALA A 220 3.78 -6.49 0.32
C ALA A 220 2.96 -7.40 1.24
N ASN A 221 2.01 -6.83 2.01
CA ASN A 221 1.21 -7.61 2.95
C ASN A 221 0.35 -8.69 2.28
N ASP A 222 -0.06 -8.45 1.05
CA ASP A 222 -0.81 -9.39 0.20
C ASP A 222 0.08 -10.50 -0.42
N GLU A 223 1.40 -10.33 -0.40
CA GLU A 223 2.39 -11.33 -0.81
C GLU A 223 2.82 -12.27 0.34
N VAL A 224 2.24 -12.10 1.54
CA VAL A 224 2.56 -12.93 2.74
C VAL A 224 1.29 -13.60 3.23
N ILE A 225 1.34 -14.93 3.36
CA ILE A 225 0.25 -15.78 3.85
C ILE A 225 0.81 -16.63 4.98
N ASP A 226 0.24 -16.52 6.17
CA ASP A 226 0.61 -17.30 7.37
C ASP A 226 2.13 -17.25 7.68
N GLY A 227 2.73 -16.06 7.56
CA GLY A 227 4.16 -15.84 7.83
C GLY A 227 5.10 -16.32 6.73
N LEU A 228 4.56 -16.85 5.63
CA LEU A 228 5.31 -17.35 4.49
C LEU A 228 5.06 -16.50 3.24
N SER A 229 6.05 -16.44 2.35
CA SER A 229 5.86 -15.81 1.03
C SER A 229 4.83 -16.60 0.21
N GLN A 230 3.89 -15.91 -0.42
CA GLN A 230 2.90 -16.52 -1.33
C GLN A 230 3.60 -17.33 -2.42
N ARG A 231 4.75 -16.84 -2.89
CA ARG A 231 5.59 -17.52 -3.86
C ARG A 231 6.74 -18.24 -3.15
N GLY A 232 6.85 -19.54 -3.34
CA GLY A 232 7.91 -20.38 -2.81
C GLY A 232 7.72 -20.83 -1.36
N GLY A 233 6.72 -20.30 -0.62
CA GLY A 233 6.44 -20.69 0.76
C GLY A 233 7.62 -20.46 1.73
N PHE A 234 8.45 -19.44 1.48
CA PHE A 234 9.62 -19.16 2.28
C PHE A 234 9.28 -18.31 3.49
N GLU A 235 9.98 -18.53 4.59
CA GLU A 235 9.85 -17.75 5.82
C GLU A 235 10.00 -16.26 5.56
N VAL A 236 9.10 -15.46 6.14
CA VAL A 236 9.10 -14.00 6.09
C VAL A 236 9.28 -13.46 7.49
N VAL A 237 10.33 -12.65 7.69
CA VAL A 237 10.62 -12.03 8.99
C VAL A 237 10.31 -10.54 8.97
N ARG A 238 9.80 -10.01 10.07
CA ARG A 238 9.65 -8.55 10.22
C ARG A 238 10.99 -7.92 10.54
N LYS A 239 11.44 -7.04 9.66
CA LYS A 239 12.74 -6.35 9.79
C LYS A 239 12.54 -4.83 9.68
N LYS A 240 13.20 -4.08 10.57
CA LYS A 240 13.24 -2.62 10.49
C LYS A 240 14.25 -2.22 9.41
N MET A 241 13.79 -1.48 8.39
CA MET A 241 14.61 -1.04 7.25
C MET A 241 14.24 0.38 6.85
N LYS A 242 15.22 1.14 6.34
CA LYS A 242 14.94 2.42 5.68
C LYS A 242 14.15 2.15 4.40
N GLN A 243 12.97 2.77 4.29
CA GLN A 243 12.06 2.61 3.16
C GLN A 243 11.54 3.97 2.72
N TRP A 244 11.44 4.14 1.40
CA TRP A 244 10.61 5.20 0.85
C TRP A 244 9.15 4.87 1.08
N SER A 245 8.40 5.88 1.48
CA SER A 245 6.96 5.78 1.68
C SER A 245 6.25 6.95 1.00
N ILE A 246 5.01 6.72 0.57
CA ILE A 246 4.12 7.76 0.04
C ILE A 246 3.01 8.02 1.05
N ARG A 247 2.84 9.28 1.46
CA ARG A 247 1.86 9.76 2.44
C ARG A 247 0.44 9.82 1.85
N ILE A 248 -0.03 8.66 1.35
CA ILE A 248 -1.40 8.52 0.83
C ILE A 248 -2.46 8.75 1.91
N SER A 249 -2.12 8.50 3.17
CA SER A 249 -3.00 8.72 4.32
C SER A 249 -3.49 10.17 4.42
N SER A 250 -2.69 11.15 4.01
CA SER A 250 -3.09 12.56 3.95
C SER A 250 -4.27 12.82 3.00
N TYR A 251 -4.49 11.95 2.02
CA TYR A 251 -5.60 12.04 1.08
C TYR A 251 -6.85 11.24 1.49
N SER A 252 -6.86 10.61 2.66
CA SER A 252 -7.91 9.69 3.10
C SER A 252 -9.32 10.27 2.97
N GLU A 253 -9.54 11.50 3.45
CA GLU A 253 -10.85 12.16 3.38
C GLU A 253 -11.28 12.44 1.93
N ARG A 254 -10.37 12.94 1.10
CA ARG A 254 -10.64 13.20 -0.32
C ARG A 254 -10.89 11.91 -1.12
N LEU A 255 -10.12 10.85 -0.81
CA LEU A 255 -10.34 9.53 -1.40
C LEU A 255 -11.72 8.97 -1.05
N LEU A 256 -12.20 9.18 0.18
CA LEU A 256 -13.57 8.79 0.56
C LEU A 256 -14.64 9.61 -0.17
N HIS A 257 -14.59 10.94 -0.09
CA HIS A 257 -15.54 11.81 -0.76
C HIS A 257 -15.54 11.66 -2.29
N GLY A 258 -14.38 11.32 -2.87
CA GLY A 258 -14.27 11.08 -4.29
C GLY A 258 -15.04 9.85 -4.77
N LEU A 259 -15.36 8.89 -3.89
CA LEU A 259 -16.18 7.71 -4.25
C LEU A 259 -17.61 8.07 -4.61
N ASP A 260 -18.13 9.16 -4.06
CA ASP A 260 -19.51 9.61 -4.34
C ASP A 260 -19.63 10.30 -5.71
N LYS A 261 -18.50 10.67 -6.32
CA LYS A 261 -18.42 11.38 -7.61
C LYS A 261 -18.24 10.46 -8.82
N ILE A 262 -18.10 9.14 -8.62
CA ILE A 262 -17.75 8.16 -9.66
C ILE A 262 -18.81 7.08 -9.81
N ASP A 263 -19.08 6.68 -11.07
CA ASP A 263 -19.98 5.58 -11.42
C ASP A 263 -19.22 4.25 -11.44
N TRP A 264 -18.80 3.82 -10.23
CA TRP A 264 -18.09 2.56 -10.03
C TRP A 264 -18.98 1.58 -9.26
N PRO A 265 -18.79 0.26 -9.40
CA PRO A 265 -19.58 -0.75 -8.69
C PRO A 265 -19.54 -0.54 -7.18
N GLU A 266 -20.72 -0.58 -6.55
CA GLU A 266 -20.85 -0.31 -5.11
C GLU A 266 -20.02 -1.26 -4.24
N PRO A 267 -19.96 -2.59 -4.51
CA PRO A 267 -19.08 -3.47 -3.75
C PRO A 267 -17.60 -3.05 -3.77
N LEU A 268 -17.12 -2.53 -4.89
CA LEU A 268 -15.75 -2.03 -5.01
C LEU A 268 -15.55 -0.74 -4.20
N LYS A 269 -16.52 0.17 -4.23
CA LYS A 269 -16.49 1.38 -3.39
C LYS A 269 -16.48 1.01 -1.91
N ASP A 270 -17.24 0.00 -1.50
CA ASP A 270 -17.27 -0.47 -0.12
C ASP A 270 -15.94 -1.11 0.28
N MET A 271 -15.29 -1.87 -0.61
CA MET A 271 -13.92 -2.34 -0.37
C MET A 271 -12.96 -1.17 -0.10
N GLN A 272 -13.02 -0.10 -0.89
CA GLN A 272 -12.18 1.08 -0.67
C GLN A 272 -12.57 1.84 0.61
N ARG A 273 -13.88 2.01 0.91
CA ARG A 273 -14.35 2.62 2.17
C ARG A 273 -13.83 1.87 3.39
N ASN A 274 -13.92 0.54 3.36
CA ASN A 274 -13.46 -0.33 4.43
C ASN A 274 -11.92 -0.31 4.57
N TRP A 275 -11.19 -0.25 3.45
CA TRP A 275 -9.74 -0.16 3.43
C TRP A 275 -9.25 1.19 3.98
N ILE A 276 -9.86 2.28 3.58
CA ILE A 276 -9.56 3.61 4.13
C ILE A 276 -10.00 3.69 5.59
N GLY A 277 -11.13 3.11 5.95
CA GLY A 277 -11.56 2.82 7.30
C GLY A 277 -11.64 4.06 8.19
N LYS A 278 -12.50 5.03 7.82
CA LYS A 278 -12.75 6.23 8.63
C LYS A 278 -13.43 5.88 9.94
N SER A 279 -12.82 6.25 11.05
CA SER A 279 -13.34 6.05 12.40
C SER A 279 -13.46 7.39 13.13
N LYS A 280 -14.60 7.63 13.75
CA LYS A 280 -14.80 8.74 14.69
C LYS A 280 -14.53 8.23 16.11
N GLY A 281 -13.78 8.97 16.89
CA GLY A 281 -13.41 8.58 18.25
C GLY A 281 -12.89 9.75 19.05
N ALA A 282 -12.22 9.42 20.14
CA ALA A 282 -11.48 10.36 20.95
C ALA A 282 -10.03 9.89 21.12
N MET A 283 -9.12 10.85 21.11
CA MET A 283 -7.77 10.66 21.62
C MET A 283 -7.81 10.92 23.11
N ILE A 284 -7.42 9.95 23.93
CA ILE A 284 -7.48 10.01 25.39
C ILE A 284 -6.07 9.85 25.95
N LYS A 285 -5.70 10.71 26.88
CA LYS A 285 -4.41 10.67 27.59
C LYS A 285 -4.59 10.09 28.96
N PHE A 286 -3.85 9.04 29.25
CA PHE A 286 -3.74 8.42 30.57
C PHE A 286 -2.37 8.71 31.15
N ASN A 287 -2.29 9.46 32.24
CA ASN A 287 -1.02 9.77 32.90
C ASN A 287 -0.48 8.51 33.57
N VAL A 288 0.80 8.23 33.40
CA VAL A 288 1.48 7.12 34.07
C VAL A 288 1.67 7.46 35.54
N HIS A 289 1.28 6.52 36.42
CA HIS A 289 1.45 6.72 37.86
C HIS A 289 2.91 6.87 38.24
N SER A 290 3.21 7.84 39.11
CA SER A 290 4.59 8.14 39.58
C SER A 290 5.58 8.52 38.47
N SER A 291 5.09 9.06 37.35
CA SER A 291 5.89 9.50 36.19
C SER A 291 5.30 10.77 35.58
N SER A 292 6.13 11.54 34.87
CA SER A 292 5.66 12.67 34.05
C SER A 292 5.15 12.25 32.65
N LYS A 293 5.18 10.93 32.35
CA LYS A 293 4.78 10.38 31.07
C LYS A 293 3.28 10.15 31.00
N TYR A 294 2.77 10.01 29.79
CA TYR A 294 1.39 9.61 29.53
C TYR A 294 1.31 8.61 28.36
N ILE A 295 0.27 7.80 28.36
CA ILE A 295 -0.10 6.94 27.24
C ILE A 295 -1.29 7.57 26.54
N SER A 296 -1.18 7.77 25.23
CA SER A 296 -2.29 8.22 24.38
C SER A 296 -3.00 7.01 23.76
N VAL A 297 -4.32 6.98 23.88
CA VAL A 297 -5.17 5.93 23.30
C VAL A 297 -6.18 6.55 22.37
N PHE A 298 -6.36 5.97 21.16
CA PHE A 298 -7.50 6.29 20.32
C PHE A 298 -8.62 5.28 20.56
N SER A 299 -9.76 5.77 21.07
CA SER A 299 -10.95 4.93 21.27
C SER A 299 -12.10 5.40 20.39
N THR A 300 -12.77 4.46 19.71
CA THR A 300 -14.04 4.69 19.00
C THR A 300 -15.24 4.67 19.94
N ARG A 301 -15.00 4.30 21.21
CA ARG A 301 -16.00 4.16 22.30
C ARG A 301 -15.61 5.00 23.52
N PRO A 302 -15.41 6.33 23.42
CA PRO A 302 -15.14 7.16 24.60
C PRO A 302 -16.32 7.17 25.59
N ASP A 303 -17.52 6.83 25.16
CA ASP A 303 -18.70 6.61 26.00
C ASP A 303 -18.50 5.51 27.05
N THR A 304 -17.62 4.55 26.80
CA THR A 304 -17.38 3.42 27.70
C THR A 304 -16.20 3.63 28.67
N ILE A 305 -15.65 4.84 28.75
CA ILE A 305 -14.43 5.12 29.53
C ILE A 305 -14.51 4.68 30.99
N PHE A 306 -15.67 4.77 31.64
CA PHE A 306 -15.85 4.35 33.04
C PHE A 306 -15.81 2.83 33.24
N GLY A 307 -15.96 2.05 32.16
CA GLY A 307 -15.77 0.60 32.15
C GLY A 307 -14.33 0.16 31.88
N ALA A 308 -13.41 1.11 31.72
CA ALA A 308 -12.00 0.82 31.51
C ALA A 308 -11.36 0.29 32.81
N THR A 309 -10.79 -0.92 32.76
CA THR A 309 -10.18 -1.57 33.91
C THR A 309 -8.69 -1.86 33.74
N PHE A 310 -8.16 -1.79 32.52
CA PHE A 310 -6.73 -1.87 32.23
C PHE A 310 -6.39 -1.17 30.92
N LEU A 311 -5.10 -0.92 30.68
CA LEU A 311 -4.57 -0.54 29.38
C LEU A 311 -3.71 -1.65 28.81
N THR A 312 -3.77 -1.83 27.50
CA THR A 312 -2.91 -2.80 26.80
C THR A 312 -2.08 -2.10 25.74
N LEU A 313 -0.77 -2.36 25.72
CA LEU A 313 0.16 -1.91 24.72
C LEU A 313 0.50 -3.04 23.74
N ALA A 314 0.76 -2.67 22.50
CA ALA A 314 1.39 -3.59 21.56
C ALA A 314 2.80 -3.98 22.05
N PRO A 315 3.25 -5.22 21.92
CA PRO A 315 4.57 -5.65 22.39
C PRO A 315 5.73 -4.83 21.82
N GLU A 316 5.58 -4.27 20.61
CA GLU A 316 6.56 -3.46 19.92
C GLU A 316 6.53 -1.97 20.30
N ASN A 317 5.60 -1.55 21.14
CA ASN A 317 5.47 -0.14 21.53
C ASN A 317 6.71 0.31 22.32
N GLU A 318 7.30 1.43 21.94
CA GLU A 318 8.55 1.95 22.54
C GLU A 318 8.42 2.19 24.05
N LEU A 319 7.22 2.53 24.53
CA LEU A 319 6.96 2.75 25.95
C LEU A 319 7.01 1.46 26.80
N VAL A 320 6.89 0.28 26.18
CA VAL A 320 6.85 -0.98 26.93
C VAL A 320 8.10 -1.16 27.79
N ARG A 321 9.30 -1.05 27.19
CA ARG A 321 10.55 -1.19 27.91
C ARG A 321 10.77 -0.14 29.01
N GLU A 322 10.28 1.07 28.76
CA GLU A 322 10.40 2.17 29.71
C GLU A 322 9.45 2.07 30.91
N LEU A 323 8.28 1.43 30.69
CA LEU A 323 7.23 1.25 31.69
C LEU A 323 7.31 -0.10 32.42
N THR A 324 8.17 -1.00 31.98
CA THR A 324 8.35 -2.32 32.60
C THR A 324 9.21 -2.17 33.86
N THR A 325 8.71 -2.71 34.98
CA THR A 325 9.48 -2.76 36.23
C THR A 325 10.58 -3.81 36.16
N ASN A 326 11.63 -3.66 36.97
CA ASN A 326 12.75 -4.61 36.98
C ASN A 326 12.29 -6.07 37.26
N GLU A 327 11.25 -6.24 38.06
CA GLU A 327 10.69 -7.55 38.43
C GLU A 327 10.03 -8.25 37.23
N ASN A 328 9.41 -7.51 36.32
CA ASN A 328 8.68 -8.01 35.17
C ASN A 328 9.51 -8.04 33.87
N GLN A 329 10.76 -7.50 33.91
CA GLN A 329 11.55 -7.30 32.70
C GLN A 329 11.81 -8.58 31.91
N LYS A 330 12.12 -9.68 32.59
CA LYS A 330 12.40 -10.95 31.93
C LYS A 330 11.20 -11.48 31.18
N GLU A 331 10.04 -11.53 31.83
CA GLU A 331 8.81 -12.06 31.25
C GLU A 331 8.33 -11.20 30.08
N VAL A 332 8.44 -9.87 30.22
CA VAL A 332 8.10 -8.93 29.14
C VAL A 332 9.00 -9.10 27.91
N GLU A 333 10.32 -9.24 28.08
CA GLU A 333 11.23 -9.44 26.94
C GLU A 333 11.01 -10.82 26.26
N GLU A 334 10.74 -11.89 27.01
CA GLU A 334 10.38 -13.20 26.46
C GLU A 334 9.08 -13.09 25.63
N TYR A 335 8.09 -12.35 26.11
CA TYR A 335 6.83 -12.14 25.41
C TYR A 335 7.01 -11.31 24.13
N ILE A 336 7.80 -10.22 24.17
CA ILE A 336 8.13 -9.40 22.99
C ILE A 336 8.77 -10.28 21.90
N ASN A 337 9.75 -11.13 22.29
CA ASN A 337 10.45 -12.01 21.36
C ASN A 337 9.53 -13.06 20.73
N SER A 338 8.59 -13.63 21.49
CA SER A 338 7.63 -14.61 20.97
C SER A 338 6.62 -13.95 20.03
N SER A 339 6.08 -12.78 20.41
CA SER A 339 5.10 -12.04 19.60
C SER A 339 5.70 -11.49 18.30
N SER A 340 7.00 -11.19 18.27
CA SER A 340 7.67 -10.69 17.07
C SER A 340 7.72 -11.70 15.92
N LYS A 341 7.54 -12.99 16.22
CA LYS A 341 7.51 -14.08 15.24
C LYS A 341 6.15 -14.23 14.54
N LYS A 342 5.07 -13.66 15.12
CA LYS A 342 3.72 -13.72 14.55
C LYS A 342 3.48 -12.55 13.58
N SER A 343 2.84 -12.80 12.45
CA SER A 343 2.39 -11.73 11.55
C SER A 343 1.24 -10.92 12.18
N GLU A 344 1.04 -9.66 11.73
CA GLU A 344 -0.13 -8.88 12.19
C GLU A 344 -1.45 -9.56 11.84
N ARG A 345 -1.51 -10.27 10.71
CA ARG A 345 -2.70 -10.99 10.26
C ARG A 345 -3.01 -12.16 11.18
N ASP A 346 -1.99 -12.93 11.55
CA ASP A 346 -2.14 -14.07 12.50
C ASP A 346 -2.61 -13.57 13.85
N ARG A 347 -2.03 -12.49 14.36
CA ARG A 347 -2.43 -11.84 15.60
C ARG A 347 -3.87 -11.32 15.59
N ILE A 348 -4.38 -10.86 14.45
CA ILE A 348 -5.78 -10.42 14.30
C ILE A 348 -6.73 -11.61 14.18
N SER A 349 -6.31 -12.68 13.49
CA SER A 349 -7.15 -13.87 13.24
C SER A 349 -7.19 -14.86 14.39
N ASP A 350 -6.18 -14.88 15.23
CA ASP A 350 -6.08 -15.76 16.39
C ASP A 350 -6.93 -15.24 17.57
N VAL A 351 -8.24 -15.41 17.44
CA VAL A 351 -9.21 -15.00 18.48
C VAL A 351 -9.26 -16.01 19.62
N LYS A 352 -8.65 -17.19 19.47
CA LYS A 352 -8.76 -18.29 20.44
C LYS A 352 -7.63 -18.30 21.46
N SER A 353 -6.44 -17.78 21.13
CA SER A 353 -5.33 -17.77 22.08
C SER A 353 -5.26 -16.44 22.84
N ILE A 354 -5.48 -16.50 24.14
CA ILE A 354 -5.38 -15.32 25.02
C ILE A 354 -3.99 -15.31 25.63
N SER A 355 -3.23 -14.26 25.32
CA SER A 355 -1.88 -14.09 25.84
C SER A 355 -1.58 -12.65 26.21
N GLY A 356 -0.75 -12.45 27.20
CA GLY A 356 -0.32 -11.12 27.64
C GLY A 356 0.54 -11.17 28.89
N VAL A 357 1.26 -10.07 29.16
CA VAL A 357 2.12 -9.94 30.34
C VAL A 357 1.90 -8.58 30.99
N PHE A 358 1.87 -8.56 32.32
CA PHE A 358 1.78 -7.33 33.10
C PHE A 358 3.14 -6.63 33.16
N THR A 359 3.17 -5.31 32.91
CA THR A 359 4.42 -4.51 32.93
C THR A 359 4.91 -4.17 34.33
N GLY A 360 4.09 -4.34 35.37
CA GLY A 360 4.34 -3.86 36.73
C GLY A 360 3.94 -2.41 36.96
N SER A 361 3.54 -1.67 35.92
CA SER A 361 3.19 -0.24 36.01
C SER A 361 1.69 0.01 35.85
N TYR A 362 1.28 1.23 36.22
CA TYR A 362 -0.11 1.64 36.23
C TYR A 362 -0.28 3.02 35.56
N VAL A 363 -1.47 3.26 35.01
CA VAL A 363 -1.92 4.61 34.63
C VAL A 363 -3.04 5.10 35.54
N ILE A 364 -3.26 6.41 35.54
CA ILE A 364 -4.33 7.07 36.30
C ILE A 364 -5.52 7.27 35.36
N HIS A 365 -6.68 6.73 35.72
CA HIS A 365 -7.92 6.98 35.01
C HIS A 365 -8.29 8.48 35.02
N PRO A 366 -8.57 9.13 33.87
CA PRO A 366 -8.69 10.59 33.81
C PRO A 366 -9.81 11.17 34.68
N PHE A 367 -10.91 10.46 34.90
CA PHE A 367 -12.05 10.91 35.72
C PHE A 367 -12.01 10.34 37.13
N THR A 368 -12.03 9.01 37.27
CA THR A 368 -12.15 8.35 38.59
C THR A 368 -10.91 8.40 39.43
N LYS A 369 -9.75 8.71 38.85
CA LYS A 369 -8.42 8.69 39.46
C LYS A 369 -7.97 7.31 39.95
N LYS A 370 -8.70 6.24 39.67
CA LYS A 370 -8.29 4.86 39.95
C LYS A 370 -7.02 4.52 39.15
N LEU A 371 -6.21 3.61 39.71
CA LEU A 371 -5.04 3.06 39.02
C LEU A 371 -5.48 1.89 38.15
N LEU A 372 -5.10 1.94 36.86
CA LEU A 372 -5.35 0.89 35.89
C LEU A 372 -4.02 0.23 35.51
N PRO A 373 -3.88 -1.10 35.60
CA PRO A 373 -2.65 -1.80 35.24
C PRO A 373 -2.36 -1.71 33.75
N ILE A 374 -1.07 -1.65 33.40
CA ILE A 374 -0.57 -1.63 32.03
C ILE A 374 -0.11 -3.03 31.65
N TRP A 375 -0.77 -3.63 30.67
CA TRP A 375 -0.43 -4.92 30.10
C TRP A 375 0.17 -4.78 28.71
N ILE A 376 0.85 -5.80 28.24
CA ILE A 376 1.19 -5.99 26.83
C ILE A 376 0.46 -7.23 26.33
N SER A 377 -0.03 -7.17 25.09
CA SER A 377 -0.66 -8.31 24.43
C SER A 377 -0.57 -8.21 22.91
N ASP A 378 -0.48 -9.36 22.27
CA ASP A 378 -0.32 -9.48 20.82
C ASP A 378 -1.61 -9.18 20.04
N TYR A 379 -2.79 -9.11 20.67
CA TYR A 379 -4.01 -8.65 20.01
C TYR A 379 -4.02 -7.12 19.73
N VAL A 380 -3.13 -6.36 20.39
CA VAL A 380 -2.95 -4.93 20.14
C VAL A 380 -1.90 -4.73 19.05
N ILE A 381 -2.24 -4.00 18.01
CA ILE A 381 -1.39 -3.78 16.84
C ILE A 381 -0.74 -2.39 16.90
N SER A 382 0.59 -2.34 16.87
CA SER A 382 1.35 -1.08 16.97
C SER A 382 1.11 -0.10 15.83
N THR A 383 0.75 -0.61 14.66
CA THR A 383 0.51 0.16 13.45
C THR A 383 -0.92 0.70 13.33
N TYR A 384 -1.81 0.39 14.26
CA TYR A 384 -3.17 0.93 14.32
C TYR A 384 -3.35 1.84 15.54
N GLY A 385 -3.81 3.06 15.30
CA GLY A 385 -4.01 4.04 16.36
C GLY A 385 -2.69 4.54 16.97
N THR A 386 -2.51 4.28 18.26
CA THR A 386 -1.32 4.65 19.03
C THR A 386 -0.49 3.43 19.45
N GLY A 387 -0.88 2.23 19.04
CA GLY A 387 -0.32 1.00 19.59
C GLY A 387 -0.67 0.76 21.07
N ALA A 388 -1.73 1.43 21.55
CA ALA A 388 -2.28 1.29 22.89
C ALA A 388 -3.81 1.25 22.85
N VAL A 389 -4.41 0.45 23.68
CA VAL A 389 -5.86 0.26 23.78
C VAL A 389 -6.31 0.51 25.22
N MET A 390 -7.40 1.25 25.36
CA MET A 390 -8.18 1.33 26.59
C MET A 390 -9.10 0.12 26.63
N ALA A 391 -8.79 -0.82 27.49
CA ALA A 391 -9.54 -2.07 27.56
C ALA A 391 -10.80 -1.90 28.39
N VAL A 392 -11.93 -2.28 27.79
CA VAL A 392 -13.27 -2.19 28.37
C VAL A 392 -13.95 -3.55 28.34
N PRO A 393 -13.69 -4.43 29.31
CA PRO A 393 -14.16 -5.81 29.28
C PRO A 393 -15.68 -5.98 29.17
N CYS A 394 -16.46 -5.08 29.74
CA CYS A 394 -17.92 -5.16 29.63
C CYS A 394 -18.45 -4.87 28.21
N GLY A 395 -17.64 -4.20 27.33
CA GLY A 395 -18.07 -3.71 26.03
C GLY A 395 -17.25 -4.20 24.84
N ASP A 396 -16.27 -5.07 25.03
CA ASP A 396 -15.44 -5.69 23.98
C ASP A 396 -15.14 -7.16 24.35
N SER A 397 -15.42 -8.08 23.43
CA SER A 397 -15.30 -9.53 23.67
C SER A 397 -13.84 -9.99 23.89
N ARG A 398 -12.85 -9.35 23.25
CA ARG A 398 -11.44 -9.68 23.45
C ARG A 398 -10.94 -9.19 24.81
N ASP A 399 -11.30 -7.95 25.17
CA ASP A 399 -11.00 -7.41 26.48
C ASP A 399 -11.68 -8.22 27.61
N TYR A 400 -12.90 -8.69 27.35
CA TYR A 400 -13.64 -9.56 28.28
C TYR A 400 -12.92 -10.88 28.51
N ALA A 401 -12.56 -11.56 27.42
CA ALA A 401 -11.84 -12.84 27.49
C ALA A 401 -10.47 -12.66 28.18
N PHE A 402 -9.75 -11.59 27.89
CA PHE A 402 -8.49 -11.22 28.54
C PHE A 402 -8.68 -10.99 30.04
N ALA A 403 -9.68 -10.20 30.43
CA ALA A 403 -9.96 -9.89 31.82
C ALA A 403 -10.33 -11.14 32.60
N LYS A 404 -11.16 -12.06 32.05
CA LYS A 404 -11.49 -13.36 32.67
C LYS A 404 -10.25 -14.23 32.83
N HIS A 405 -9.38 -14.31 31.80
CA HIS A 405 -8.17 -15.14 31.83
C HIS A 405 -7.18 -14.69 32.90
N PHE A 406 -6.96 -13.39 33.03
CA PHE A 406 -6.00 -12.80 33.99
C PHE A 406 -6.63 -12.32 35.28
N ASN A 407 -7.91 -12.65 35.51
CA ASN A 407 -8.66 -12.30 36.74
C ASN A 407 -8.65 -10.78 37.01
N ILE A 408 -8.84 -9.96 35.96
CA ILE A 408 -8.96 -8.51 36.05
C ILE A 408 -10.43 -8.15 36.31
N GLU A 409 -10.68 -7.08 37.09
CA GLU A 409 -12.02 -6.58 37.37
C GLU A 409 -12.80 -6.25 36.09
N ILE A 410 -14.08 -6.64 36.02
CA ILE A 410 -15.02 -6.25 34.95
C ILE A 410 -16.10 -5.37 35.56
N VAL A 411 -16.16 -4.11 35.09
CA VAL A 411 -17.15 -3.14 35.58
C VAL A 411 -18.27 -3.01 34.53
N ASN A 412 -19.49 -3.44 34.91
CA ASN A 412 -20.65 -3.26 34.04
C ASN A 412 -21.12 -1.79 34.03
N ILE A 413 -21.11 -1.17 32.85
CA ILE A 413 -21.58 0.20 32.62
C ILE A 413 -22.86 0.27 31.79
N PHE A 414 -23.50 -0.84 31.49
CA PHE A 414 -24.71 -0.91 30.69
C PHE A 414 -25.93 -1.20 31.57
N LYS A 415 -26.92 -0.34 31.52
CA LYS A 415 -28.12 -0.42 32.32
C LYS A 415 -28.98 -1.58 31.84
N ASP A 416 -29.45 -2.41 32.81
CA ASP A 416 -30.32 -3.56 32.58
C ASP A 416 -29.75 -4.61 31.60
N VAL A 417 -28.41 -4.71 31.50
CA VAL A 417 -27.70 -5.67 30.66
C VAL A 417 -26.92 -6.64 31.56
N ASN A 418 -27.11 -7.94 31.35
CA ASN A 418 -26.28 -8.99 31.99
C ASN A 418 -25.01 -9.20 31.13
N ILE A 419 -23.85 -9.19 31.80
CA ILE A 419 -22.51 -9.43 31.22
C ILE A 419 -21.77 -10.60 31.90
N ASP A 420 -22.47 -11.52 32.58
CA ASP A 420 -21.81 -12.58 33.31
C ASP A 420 -21.10 -13.58 32.41
N ASP A 421 -21.66 -13.84 31.23
CA ASP A 421 -21.18 -14.84 30.29
C ASP A 421 -20.42 -14.22 29.09
N GLU A 422 -20.78 -13.01 28.66
CA GLU A 422 -20.17 -12.34 27.51
C GLU A 422 -20.21 -10.80 27.61
N ALA A 423 -19.37 -10.13 26.81
CA ALA A 423 -19.37 -8.68 26.68
C ALA A 423 -20.59 -8.16 25.88
N PHE A 424 -21.05 -6.95 26.18
CA PHE A 424 -22.12 -6.29 25.45
C PHE A 424 -21.56 -5.29 24.43
N GLU A 425 -21.50 -5.66 23.17
CA GLU A 425 -20.90 -4.84 22.09
C GLU A 425 -21.89 -3.91 21.37
N SER A 426 -23.20 -4.08 21.59
CA SER A 426 -24.22 -3.30 20.89
C SER A 426 -24.18 -1.82 21.28
N LYS A 427 -24.50 -0.96 20.31
CA LYS A 427 -24.65 0.49 20.48
C LYS A 427 -26.11 0.91 20.52
N GLU A 428 -27.02 -0.01 20.30
CA GLU A 428 -28.44 0.25 20.18
C GLU A 428 -29.21 -0.04 21.46
N LYS A 429 -30.18 0.80 21.78
CA LYS A 429 -31.16 0.61 22.85
C LYS A 429 -30.57 0.35 24.24
N VAL A 430 -29.41 0.92 24.53
CA VAL A 430 -28.77 0.81 25.83
C VAL A 430 -28.53 2.19 26.43
N GLN A 431 -28.70 2.31 27.73
CA GLN A 431 -28.30 3.48 28.52
C GLN A 431 -27.08 3.14 29.35
N ILE A 432 -26.25 4.16 29.58
CA ILE A 432 -25.04 4.04 30.42
C ILE A 432 -25.45 4.13 31.90
N THR A 433 -24.79 3.35 32.73
CA THR A 433 -24.89 3.37 34.20
C THR A 433 -23.50 3.26 34.83
N ASN A 434 -23.36 3.44 36.13
CA ASN A 434 -22.06 3.38 36.85
C ASN A 434 -20.97 4.26 36.25
N SER A 435 -21.35 5.38 35.62
CA SER A 435 -20.48 6.19 34.76
C SER A 435 -20.59 7.69 35.01
N ASP A 436 -20.88 8.11 36.26
CA ASP A 436 -20.95 9.48 36.73
C ASP A 436 -21.82 10.35 35.79
N PHE A 437 -21.24 11.37 35.14
CA PHE A 437 -21.94 12.30 34.26
C PHE A 437 -22.47 11.66 32.95
N LEU A 438 -22.15 10.39 32.65
CA LEU A 438 -22.68 9.64 31.51
C LEU A 438 -23.91 8.80 31.86
N ASN A 439 -24.29 8.71 33.14
CA ASN A 439 -25.45 7.93 33.55
C ASN A 439 -26.72 8.35 32.82
N ASP A 440 -27.54 7.35 32.45
CA ASP A 440 -28.81 7.47 31.75
C ASP A 440 -28.75 8.06 30.32
N LEU A 441 -27.55 8.31 29.78
CA LEU A 441 -27.34 8.75 28.40
C LEU A 441 -27.38 7.54 27.44
N ASP A 442 -27.88 7.78 26.22
CA ASP A 442 -27.71 6.87 25.10
C ASP A 442 -26.26 6.97 24.52
N PHE A 443 -25.92 6.04 23.60
CA PHE A 443 -24.61 5.98 22.98
C PHE A 443 -24.14 7.32 22.38
N ASN A 444 -24.98 8.00 21.60
CA ASN A 444 -24.56 9.23 20.90
C ASN A 444 -24.34 10.37 21.87
N SER A 445 -25.26 10.53 22.82
CA SER A 445 -25.18 11.55 23.85
C SER A 445 -24.00 11.33 24.80
N ALA A 446 -23.76 10.06 25.18
CA ALA A 446 -22.61 9.69 26.01
C ALA A 446 -21.28 9.90 25.29
N PHE A 447 -21.20 9.57 23.99
CA PHE A 447 -20.02 9.81 23.16
C PHE A 447 -19.64 11.29 23.12
N ASP A 448 -20.60 12.16 22.80
CA ASP A 448 -20.33 13.61 22.69
C ASP A 448 -20.02 14.22 24.06
N MET A 449 -20.70 13.80 25.12
CA MET A 449 -20.46 14.24 26.51
C MET A 449 -19.06 13.78 26.99
N ALA A 450 -18.66 12.55 26.75
CA ALA A 450 -17.34 12.05 27.11
C ALA A 450 -16.23 12.84 26.39
N CYS A 451 -16.39 13.11 25.08
CA CYS A 451 -15.44 13.93 24.33
C CYS A 451 -15.34 15.36 24.89
N LEU A 452 -16.48 15.98 25.24
CA LEU A 452 -16.53 17.32 25.84
C LEU A 452 -15.77 17.35 27.18
N LYS A 453 -16.11 16.43 28.07
CA LYS A 453 -15.49 16.34 29.42
C LYS A 453 -14.00 16.03 29.36
N LEU A 454 -13.55 15.16 28.46
CA LEU A 454 -12.11 14.91 28.21
C LEU A 454 -11.38 16.18 27.77
N SER A 455 -12.02 17.00 26.95
CA SER A 455 -11.46 18.29 26.51
C SER A 455 -11.37 19.31 27.64
N GLU A 456 -12.41 19.41 28.48
CA GLU A 456 -12.44 20.31 29.66
C GLU A 456 -11.27 20.06 30.62
N ILE A 457 -10.94 18.78 30.85
CA ILE A 457 -9.81 18.41 31.75
C ILE A 457 -8.48 18.28 30.99
N SER A 458 -8.39 18.69 29.72
CA SER A 458 -7.19 18.57 28.87
C SER A 458 -6.63 17.14 28.75
N SER A 459 -7.46 16.11 28.98
CA SER A 459 -7.09 14.71 28.91
C SER A 459 -7.52 14.04 27.61
N GLY A 460 -8.08 14.77 26.65
CA GLY A 460 -8.44 14.21 25.36
C GLY A 460 -9.23 15.16 24.47
N ASN A 461 -9.46 14.74 23.24
CA ASN A 461 -10.25 15.48 22.28
C ASN A 461 -10.88 14.55 21.24
N LYS A 462 -11.97 14.97 20.62
CA LYS A 462 -12.59 14.28 19.50
C LYS A 462 -11.61 14.21 18.32
N LYS A 463 -11.43 13.04 17.74
CA LYS A 463 -10.51 12.82 16.61
C LYS A 463 -11.14 11.89 15.57
N ILE A 464 -10.86 12.18 14.29
CA ILE A 464 -11.11 11.26 13.19
C ILE A 464 -9.79 10.53 12.92
N ASN A 465 -9.85 9.23 12.81
CA ASN A 465 -8.74 8.37 12.46
C ASN A 465 -9.06 7.54 11.21
N TYR A 466 -8.03 7.10 10.50
CA TYR A 466 -8.14 6.26 9.31
C TYR A 466 -7.31 5.00 9.48
N LYS A 467 -7.80 3.87 8.95
CA LYS A 467 -7.02 2.63 8.89
C LYS A 467 -5.96 2.67 7.79
N LEU A 468 -6.21 3.47 6.73
CA LEU A 468 -5.28 3.63 5.61
C LEU A 468 -3.92 4.09 6.12
N ARG A 469 -2.89 3.35 5.74
CA ARG A 469 -1.50 3.62 6.07
C ARG A 469 -0.77 4.17 4.86
N ASP A 470 0.35 4.85 5.11
CA ASP A 470 1.25 5.27 4.05
C ASP A 470 1.79 4.07 3.28
N ALA A 471 1.91 4.24 1.97
CA ALA A 471 2.31 3.15 1.10
C ALA A 471 3.83 3.02 1.06
N VAL A 472 4.37 1.84 1.40
CA VAL A 472 5.78 1.52 1.20
C VAL A 472 6.09 1.55 -0.29
N PHE A 473 7.01 2.43 -0.67
CA PHE A 473 7.29 2.77 -2.07
C PHE A 473 8.62 2.24 -2.58
N SER A 474 9.49 1.71 -1.75
CA SER A 474 10.74 1.11 -2.19
C SER A 474 10.68 -0.41 -2.28
N ARG A 475 11.40 -0.96 -3.26
CA ARG A 475 11.60 -2.40 -3.44
C ARG A 475 13.09 -2.70 -3.58
N GLN A 476 13.54 -3.75 -2.91
CA GLN A 476 14.89 -4.28 -3.00
C GLN A 476 14.99 -5.20 -4.22
N ARG A 477 14.73 -4.63 -5.40
CA ARG A 477 14.67 -5.33 -6.68
C ARG A 477 15.55 -4.62 -7.71
N TYR A 478 15.99 -5.37 -8.71
CA TYR A 478 16.65 -4.80 -9.89
C TYR A 478 15.62 -4.32 -10.92
N TRP A 479 14.63 -5.18 -11.25
CA TRP A 479 13.67 -4.92 -12.32
C TRP A 479 12.51 -4.03 -11.86
N GLY A 480 12.75 -2.73 -11.85
CA GLY A 480 11.83 -1.66 -11.46
C GLY A 480 12.37 -0.29 -11.81
N GLU A 481 11.56 0.74 -11.69
CA GLU A 481 11.99 2.13 -11.93
C GLU A 481 12.99 2.55 -10.86
N PRO A 482 14.23 2.98 -11.23
CA PRO A 482 15.19 3.52 -10.26
C PRO A 482 14.66 4.81 -9.61
N ILE A 483 14.90 4.96 -8.32
CA ILE A 483 14.53 6.17 -7.60
C ILE A 483 15.61 7.24 -7.82
N PRO A 484 15.30 8.40 -8.41
CA PRO A 484 16.28 9.39 -8.84
C PRO A 484 16.77 10.30 -7.70
N ILE A 485 17.32 9.66 -6.66
CA ILE A 485 17.86 10.30 -5.45
C ILE A 485 19.31 9.89 -5.26
N TYR A 486 20.13 10.84 -4.80
CA TYR A 486 21.47 10.58 -4.27
C TYR A 486 21.58 11.06 -2.83
N PHE A 487 22.50 10.53 -2.06
CA PHE A 487 22.68 10.84 -0.65
C PHE A 487 23.97 11.62 -0.40
N LYS A 488 23.85 12.73 0.35
CA LYS A 488 24.97 13.49 0.85
C LYS A 488 24.86 13.58 2.37
N ASN A 489 25.82 12.99 3.09
CA ASN A 489 25.75 12.86 4.54
C ASN A 489 24.43 12.21 5.01
N ASP A 490 24.01 11.14 4.33
CA ASP A 490 22.74 10.42 4.55
C ASP A 490 21.45 11.24 4.31
N ILE A 491 21.56 12.47 3.84
CA ILE A 491 20.41 13.30 3.44
C ILE A 491 20.09 13.02 1.96
N PRO A 492 18.81 12.79 1.62
CA PRO A 492 18.40 12.56 0.24
C PRO A 492 18.33 13.86 -0.57
N TYR A 493 18.93 13.85 -1.73
CA TYR A 493 18.88 14.92 -2.72
C TYR A 493 18.37 14.41 -4.05
N GLN A 494 17.51 15.16 -4.69
CA GLN A 494 16.99 14.83 -6.01
C GLN A 494 18.02 15.03 -7.13
N ILE A 495 18.03 14.11 -8.09
CA ILE A 495 18.71 14.32 -9.37
C ILE A 495 17.86 15.31 -10.18
N ASP A 496 18.47 16.32 -10.78
CA ASP A 496 17.79 17.37 -11.56
C ASP A 496 16.98 16.73 -12.71
N LEU A 497 15.75 17.21 -12.90
CA LEU A 497 14.79 16.71 -13.89
C LEU A 497 15.33 16.59 -15.32
N LYS A 498 16.26 17.49 -15.69
CA LYS A 498 16.86 17.49 -17.04
C LYS A 498 17.81 16.31 -17.30
N TYR A 499 18.19 15.58 -16.25
CA TYR A 499 19.05 14.40 -16.33
C TYR A 499 18.29 13.07 -16.24
N LEU A 500 16.95 13.13 -16.22
CA LEU A 500 16.11 11.95 -16.30
C LEU A 500 16.01 11.45 -17.76
N PRO A 501 15.89 10.16 -18.00
CA PRO A 501 15.76 9.10 -16.98
C PRO A 501 17.09 8.74 -16.32
N LEU A 502 17.05 8.45 -15.01
CA LEU A 502 18.08 7.68 -14.36
C LEU A 502 17.91 6.22 -14.82
N GLU A 503 18.80 5.77 -15.70
CA GLU A 503 18.66 4.46 -16.34
C GLU A 503 19.11 3.32 -15.43
N LEU A 504 18.45 2.14 -15.55
CA LEU A 504 18.90 0.93 -14.89
C LEU A 504 20.31 0.54 -15.38
N PRO A 505 21.26 0.32 -14.47
CA PRO A 505 22.60 -0.11 -14.85
C PRO A 505 22.63 -1.61 -15.13
N ASP A 506 23.57 -2.06 -15.95
CA ASP A 506 23.85 -3.48 -16.08
C ASP A 506 24.43 -4.03 -14.77
N VAL A 507 23.93 -5.19 -14.33
CA VAL A 507 24.41 -5.93 -13.19
C VAL A 507 24.75 -7.38 -13.58
N LYS A 508 25.73 -7.96 -12.93
CA LYS A 508 26.12 -9.36 -13.15
C LYS A 508 25.27 -10.36 -12.37
N ASN A 509 24.64 -9.88 -11.29
CA ASN A 509 23.82 -10.67 -10.39
C ASN A 509 22.59 -9.86 -9.96
N TYR A 510 21.44 -10.50 -9.99
CA TYR A 510 20.15 -9.91 -9.61
C TYR A 510 19.76 -10.19 -8.14
N LEU A 511 20.59 -10.93 -7.40
CA LEU A 511 20.43 -11.13 -5.96
C LEU A 511 20.99 -9.93 -5.17
N PRO A 512 20.57 -9.75 -3.91
CA PRO A 512 21.21 -8.80 -3.01
C PRO A 512 22.71 -8.99 -2.92
N THR A 513 23.45 -7.95 -2.56
CA THR A 513 24.89 -8.03 -2.32
C THR A 513 25.19 -8.90 -1.10
N GLU A 514 26.44 -9.32 -0.92
CA GLU A 514 26.92 -10.07 0.27
C GLU A 514 26.65 -9.30 1.58
N ASN A 515 26.61 -7.97 1.52
CA ASN A 515 26.31 -7.10 2.66
C ASN A 515 24.79 -6.91 2.89
N GLY A 516 23.95 -7.49 2.05
CA GLY A 516 22.49 -7.36 2.12
C GLY A 516 21.91 -6.10 1.47
N ASP A 517 22.73 -5.35 0.69
CA ASP A 517 22.20 -4.23 -0.10
C ASP A 517 21.32 -4.74 -1.25
N PRO A 518 20.36 -3.94 -1.73
CA PRO A 518 19.56 -4.28 -2.91
C PRO A 518 20.41 -4.63 -4.14
N PRO A 519 19.85 -5.37 -5.14
CA PRO A 519 20.59 -5.82 -6.32
C PRO A 519 21.34 -4.72 -7.09
N LEU A 520 20.84 -3.47 -7.08
CA LEU A 520 21.53 -2.32 -7.68
C LEU A 520 22.89 -2.04 -7.03
N GLY A 521 23.13 -2.52 -5.80
CA GLY A 521 24.45 -2.47 -5.15
C GLY A 521 25.52 -3.28 -5.88
N ASN A 522 25.14 -4.24 -6.75
CA ASN A 522 26.07 -4.98 -7.61
C ASN A 522 26.54 -4.18 -8.84
N ALA A 523 25.92 -3.04 -9.15
CA ALA A 523 26.30 -2.21 -10.28
C ALA A 523 27.70 -1.61 -10.09
N GLN A 524 28.51 -1.62 -11.14
CA GLN A 524 29.81 -0.97 -11.13
C GLN A 524 29.70 0.55 -11.28
N ASN A 525 28.77 1.00 -12.09
CA ASN A 525 28.51 2.41 -12.36
C ASN A 525 27.20 2.82 -11.66
N TRP A 526 27.29 3.28 -10.41
CA TRP A 526 26.14 3.71 -9.62
C TRP A 526 26.54 4.76 -8.56
N GLY A 527 27.34 5.74 -8.98
CA GLY A 527 27.66 6.95 -8.24
C GLY A 527 27.20 8.19 -9.02
N TRP A 528 26.72 9.22 -8.34
CA TRP A 528 26.28 10.48 -8.94
C TRP A 528 27.36 11.57 -8.79
N ASP A 529 27.94 12.01 -9.89
CA ASP A 529 28.88 13.12 -9.94
C ASP A 529 28.11 14.44 -10.09
N ILE A 530 28.05 15.24 -9.03
CA ILE A 530 27.27 16.50 -9.00
C ILE A 530 27.86 17.63 -9.87
N GLU A 531 29.19 17.57 -10.18
CA GLU A 531 29.82 18.57 -11.05
C GLU A 531 29.53 18.28 -12.53
N LYS A 532 29.59 16.98 -12.90
CA LYS A 532 29.36 16.53 -14.28
C LYS A 532 27.92 16.15 -14.55
N ASN A 533 27.11 16.04 -13.47
CA ASN A 533 25.70 15.65 -13.52
C ASN A 533 25.46 14.36 -14.34
N ARG A 534 26.19 13.30 -13.97
CA ARG A 534 26.12 12.00 -14.63
C ARG A 534 26.45 10.86 -13.70
N ILE A 535 26.03 9.66 -14.08
CA ILE A 535 26.42 8.43 -13.43
C ILE A 535 27.92 8.16 -13.69
N VAL A 536 28.62 7.76 -12.64
CA VAL A 536 30.04 7.34 -12.69
C VAL A 536 30.25 6.06 -11.89
N SER A 537 31.46 5.48 -11.97
CA SER A 537 31.80 4.30 -11.21
C SER A 537 31.65 4.54 -9.69
N LYS A 538 31.07 3.56 -8.98
CA LYS A 538 30.94 3.60 -7.51
C LYS A 538 32.28 3.70 -6.79
N SER A 539 33.40 3.26 -7.43
CA SER A 539 34.75 3.41 -6.88
C SER A 539 35.20 4.89 -6.77
N LYS A 540 34.48 5.82 -7.38
CA LYS A 540 34.77 7.25 -7.33
C LYS A 540 33.97 7.99 -6.26
N ILE A 541 33.12 7.29 -5.50
CA ILE A 541 32.35 7.90 -4.41
C ILE A 541 33.32 8.40 -3.35
N ASP A 542 33.29 9.70 -3.10
CA ASP A 542 34.17 10.43 -2.19
C ASP A 542 33.42 11.26 -1.15
N GLU A 543 32.08 11.21 -1.18
CA GLU A 543 31.15 11.99 -0.34
C GLU A 543 31.40 13.51 -0.38
N LYS A 544 32.08 14.00 -1.45
CA LYS A 544 32.37 15.43 -1.68
C LYS A 544 31.81 15.88 -3.02
N LYS A 545 32.10 15.14 -4.10
CA LYS A 545 31.71 15.43 -5.48
C LYS A 545 30.91 14.29 -6.10
N VAL A 546 31.19 13.08 -5.67
CA VAL A 546 30.53 11.86 -6.13
C VAL A 546 29.85 11.20 -4.94
N PHE A 547 28.54 11.01 -5.07
CA PHE A 547 27.67 10.52 -4.02
C PHE A 547 26.98 9.22 -4.38
N ARG A 548 26.55 8.47 -3.36
CA ARG A 548 25.77 7.24 -3.52
C ARG A 548 24.41 7.56 -4.11
N ILE A 549 23.98 6.78 -5.12
CA ILE A 549 22.61 6.79 -5.63
C ILE A 549 21.78 5.79 -4.81
N GLU A 550 20.46 6.03 -4.71
CA GLU A 550 19.52 5.10 -4.11
C GLU A 550 19.60 3.72 -4.78
N LEU A 551 19.59 2.67 -3.97
CA LEU A 551 19.70 1.28 -4.43
C LEU A 551 18.35 0.57 -4.58
N ASN A 552 17.29 1.14 -4.00
CA ASN A 552 15.93 0.62 -4.17
C ASN A 552 15.33 1.07 -5.49
N THR A 553 14.38 0.27 -5.99
CA THR A 553 13.51 0.66 -7.11
C THR A 553 12.11 0.99 -6.62
N MET A 554 11.31 1.64 -7.45
CA MET A 554 9.90 1.88 -7.19
C MET A 554 9.09 0.58 -7.33
N PRO A 555 7.93 0.45 -6.68
CA PRO A 555 7.02 -0.66 -6.90
C PRO A 555 6.41 -0.58 -8.31
N GLY A 556 6.05 -1.72 -8.91
CA GLY A 556 5.45 -1.76 -10.25
C GLY A 556 4.20 -0.89 -10.38
N TRP A 557 3.42 -0.75 -9.29
CA TRP A 557 2.24 0.12 -9.29
C TRP A 557 2.56 1.63 -9.44
N ALA A 558 3.79 2.06 -9.29
CA ALA A 558 4.18 3.45 -9.55
C ALA A 558 3.96 3.80 -11.02
N GLY A 559 4.45 2.98 -11.93
CA GLY A 559 4.25 3.14 -13.37
C GLY A 559 2.78 3.01 -13.77
N SER A 560 2.07 2.01 -13.24
CA SER A 560 0.67 1.78 -13.61
C SER A 560 -0.32 2.77 -12.98
N SER A 561 0.08 3.64 -12.06
CA SER A 561 -0.83 4.59 -11.41
C SER A 561 -1.21 5.81 -12.25
N TRP A 562 -0.59 6.03 -13.41
CA TRP A 562 -0.82 7.22 -14.23
C TRP A 562 -0.87 6.95 -15.74
N TYR A 563 -0.79 5.71 -16.19
CA TYR A 563 -0.69 5.27 -17.59
C TYR A 563 -1.82 5.78 -18.48
N PHE A 564 -3.01 5.95 -17.94
CA PHE A 564 -4.16 6.53 -18.62
C PHE A 564 -3.90 7.96 -19.12
N ASN A 565 -3.09 8.74 -18.43
CA ASN A 565 -2.66 10.06 -18.89
C ASN A 565 -1.63 9.93 -20.02
N ARG A 566 -0.70 8.96 -19.93
CA ARG A 566 0.32 8.75 -20.96
C ARG A 566 -0.28 8.33 -22.28
N TYR A 567 -1.31 7.50 -22.28
CA TYR A 567 -2.01 7.09 -23.50
C TYR A 567 -2.61 8.27 -24.29
N MET A 568 -2.88 9.39 -23.64
CA MET A 568 -3.38 10.59 -24.34
C MET A 568 -2.34 11.18 -25.28
N ASP A 569 -1.03 11.02 -24.95
CA ASP A 569 0.08 11.55 -25.77
C ASP A 569 1.38 10.77 -25.51
N PRO A 570 1.45 9.48 -25.96
CA PRO A 570 2.50 8.56 -25.53
C PRO A 570 3.91 8.88 -26.07
N HIS A 571 4.00 9.62 -27.18
CA HIS A 571 5.25 9.95 -27.85
C HIS A 571 5.79 11.35 -27.50
N ASN A 572 5.21 12.01 -26.51
CA ASN A 572 5.67 13.31 -26.07
C ASN A 572 6.94 13.19 -25.22
N ASP A 573 8.03 13.80 -25.67
CA ASP A 573 9.33 13.76 -24.98
C ASP A 573 9.54 14.98 -24.07
N GLU A 574 8.73 16.03 -24.22
CA GLU A 574 8.84 17.29 -23.47
C GLU A 574 8.00 17.27 -22.18
N SER A 575 6.91 16.48 -22.18
CA SER A 575 6.01 16.31 -21.04
C SER A 575 5.41 14.91 -21.00
N PHE A 576 4.87 14.51 -19.85
CA PHE A 576 4.21 13.20 -19.71
C PHE A 576 2.96 13.04 -20.60
N ALA A 577 2.33 14.16 -20.95
CA ALA A 577 1.33 14.35 -22.00
C ALA A 577 1.15 15.84 -22.26
N SER A 578 0.86 16.25 -23.49
CA SER A 578 0.64 17.66 -23.83
C SER A 578 -0.63 18.21 -23.17
N LYS A 579 -0.62 19.50 -22.84
CA LYS A 579 -1.78 20.19 -22.26
C LYS A 579 -3.03 20.08 -23.13
N ASP A 580 -2.87 20.12 -24.45
CA ASP A 580 -3.97 20.01 -25.39
C ASP A 580 -4.59 18.61 -25.39
N ALA A 581 -3.78 17.55 -25.36
CA ALA A 581 -4.25 16.18 -25.24
C ALA A 581 -4.98 15.96 -23.92
N LEU A 582 -4.42 16.42 -22.79
CA LEU A 582 -5.05 16.36 -21.48
C LEU A 582 -6.37 17.15 -21.43
N LYS A 583 -6.44 18.29 -22.10
CA LYS A 583 -7.66 19.11 -22.18
C LYS A 583 -8.73 18.48 -23.07
N TYR A 584 -8.34 17.81 -24.16
CA TYR A 584 -9.27 17.16 -25.08
C TYR A 584 -9.83 15.85 -24.49
N TRP A 585 -8.96 14.95 -24.03
CA TRP A 585 -9.37 13.63 -23.51
C TRP A 585 -9.91 13.69 -22.09
N LYS A 586 -9.39 14.58 -21.24
CA LYS A 586 -9.73 14.81 -19.83
C LYS A 586 -9.58 13.55 -18.97
N GLU A 587 -10.67 12.83 -18.81
CA GLU A 587 -10.79 11.58 -18.05
C GLU A 587 -11.22 10.41 -18.94
N VAL A 588 -10.96 9.20 -18.49
CA VAL A 588 -11.49 7.96 -19.08
C VAL A 588 -13.00 7.94 -18.92
N ASP A 589 -13.73 7.74 -20.02
CA ASP A 589 -15.20 7.68 -19.99
C ASP A 589 -15.69 6.29 -19.53
N LEU A 590 -14.95 5.22 -19.90
CA LEU A 590 -15.30 3.84 -19.55
C LEU A 590 -14.02 3.03 -19.32
N TYR A 591 -13.89 2.46 -18.14
CA TYR A 591 -12.75 1.66 -17.72
C TYR A 591 -13.19 0.22 -17.43
N PHE A 592 -12.45 -0.76 -17.95
CA PHE A 592 -12.66 -2.18 -17.69
C PHE A 592 -11.50 -2.75 -16.89
N GLY A 593 -11.82 -3.53 -15.84
CA GLY A 593 -10.79 -4.19 -15.06
C GLY A 593 -11.31 -4.98 -13.88
N GLY A 594 -10.47 -5.83 -13.31
CA GLY A 594 -10.81 -6.73 -12.22
C GLY A 594 -11.04 -6.01 -10.89
N SER A 595 -11.94 -6.56 -10.07
CA SER A 595 -12.22 -6.04 -8.72
C SER A 595 -11.10 -6.33 -7.72
N GLU A 596 -10.21 -7.27 -8.02
CA GLU A 596 -9.01 -7.60 -7.22
C GLU A 596 -8.06 -6.42 -7.06
N HIS A 597 -8.15 -5.44 -7.94
CA HIS A 597 -7.35 -4.21 -7.91
C HIS A 597 -7.96 -3.07 -7.07
N ALA A 598 -9.08 -3.31 -6.36
CA ALA A 598 -9.85 -2.28 -5.65
C ALA A 598 -9.01 -1.47 -4.67
N THR A 599 -8.24 -2.13 -3.79
CA THR A 599 -7.46 -1.52 -2.71
C THR A 599 -5.99 -1.28 -3.08
N GLY A 600 -5.55 -1.79 -4.24
CA GLY A 600 -4.23 -1.58 -4.83
C GLY A 600 -4.26 -0.52 -5.94
N HIS A 601 -4.11 -0.97 -7.19
CA HIS A 601 -3.99 -0.11 -8.37
C HIS A 601 -5.07 0.98 -8.47
N LEU A 602 -6.35 0.63 -8.27
CA LEU A 602 -7.45 1.61 -8.41
C LEU A 602 -7.41 2.70 -7.33
N LEU A 603 -6.97 2.38 -6.11
CA LEU A 603 -6.80 3.35 -5.04
C LEU A 603 -5.59 4.26 -5.30
N TYR A 604 -4.44 3.66 -5.67
CA TYR A 604 -3.22 4.42 -5.96
C TYR A 604 -3.38 5.33 -7.17
N SER A 605 -4.07 4.88 -8.22
CA SER A 605 -4.36 5.70 -9.40
C SER A 605 -5.23 6.92 -9.06
N ARG A 606 -6.21 6.78 -8.16
CA ARG A 606 -7.01 7.90 -7.66
C ARG A 606 -6.18 8.90 -6.88
N PHE A 607 -5.31 8.41 -5.98
CA PHE A 607 -4.37 9.26 -5.24
C PHE A 607 -3.44 10.02 -6.20
N TRP A 608 -2.85 9.32 -7.18
CA TRP A 608 -1.92 9.91 -8.14
C TRP A 608 -2.57 11.01 -8.96
N GLN A 609 -3.78 10.77 -9.43
CA GLN A 609 -4.55 11.76 -10.18
C GLN A 609 -4.92 12.98 -9.33
N MET A 610 -5.33 12.80 -8.07
CA MET A 610 -5.60 13.89 -7.13
C MET A 610 -4.37 14.74 -6.87
N PHE A 611 -3.20 14.09 -6.69
CA PHE A 611 -1.94 14.79 -6.51
C PHE A 611 -1.58 15.62 -7.75
N LEU A 612 -1.65 15.05 -8.94
CA LEU A 612 -1.38 15.77 -10.20
C LEU A 612 -2.37 16.92 -10.42
N TYR A 613 -3.61 16.76 -9.98
CA TYR A 613 -4.63 17.82 -10.02
C TYR A 613 -4.28 18.97 -9.08
N ASP A 614 -3.84 18.70 -7.87
CA ASP A 614 -3.45 19.70 -6.88
C ASP A 614 -2.33 20.61 -7.39
N ILE A 615 -1.34 20.03 -8.05
CA ILE A 615 -0.21 20.76 -8.64
C ILE A 615 -0.48 21.25 -10.07
N LYS A 616 -1.75 21.18 -10.54
CA LYS A 616 -2.26 21.72 -11.80
C LYS A 616 -1.62 21.12 -13.06
N LEU A 617 -1.24 19.86 -13.02
CA LEU A 617 -0.71 19.13 -14.16
C LEU A 617 -1.79 18.42 -14.99
N VAL A 618 -2.94 18.14 -14.38
CA VAL A 618 -4.11 17.54 -15.03
C VAL A 618 -5.36 18.38 -14.77
N ASN A 619 -6.40 18.19 -15.60
CA ASN A 619 -7.59 19.05 -15.56
C ASN A 619 -8.74 18.50 -14.69
N THR A 620 -8.63 17.25 -14.23
CA THR A 620 -9.67 16.56 -13.48
C THR A 620 -9.10 15.84 -12.28
N GLU A 621 -9.83 15.88 -11.16
CA GLU A 621 -9.48 15.14 -9.95
C GLU A 621 -9.78 13.62 -10.09
N VAL A 622 -10.74 13.29 -10.96
CA VAL A 622 -11.15 11.92 -11.24
C VAL A 622 -10.56 11.49 -12.57
N TYR A 623 -9.87 10.35 -12.61
CA TYR A 623 -9.27 9.84 -13.84
C TYR A 623 -10.23 8.97 -14.68
N ALA A 624 -11.20 8.30 -14.06
CA ALA A 624 -12.16 7.44 -14.73
C ALA A 624 -13.57 7.63 -14.18
N LYS A 625 -14.51 8.02 -15.07
CA LYS A 625 -15.91 8.27 -14.71
C LYS A 625 -16.63 7.00 -14.31
N LYS A 626 -16.55 5.99 -15.18
CA LYS A 626 -17.26 4.73 -15.04
C LYS A 626 -16.29 3.56 -15.06
N LEU A 627 -16.44 2.66 -14.11
CA LEU A 627 -15.72 1.39 -14.06
C LEU A 627 -16.71 0.22 -14.22
N VAL A 628 -16.29 -0.77 -14.99
CA VAL A 628 -17.00 -2.05 -15.14
C VAL A 628 -16.05 -3.17 -14.72
N ASN A 629 -16.45 -3.94 -13.72
CA ASN A 629 -15.77 -5.16 -13.34
C ASN A 629 -16.40 -6.34 -14.10
N GLN A 630 -15.61 -7.05 -14.89
CA GLN A 630 -16.07 -8.17 -15.70
C GLN A 630 -16.28 -9.47 -14.92
N GLY A 631 -15.89 -9.50 -13.64
CA GLY A 631 -15.84 -10.71 -12.83
C GLY A 631 -14.63 -11.59 -13.15
N MET A 632 -14.53 -12.72 -12.47
CA MET A 632 -13.45 -13.70 -12.64
C MET A 632 -13.97 -14.96 -13.32
N ILE A 633 -13.16 -15.55 -14.19
CA ILE A 633 -13.41 -16.89 -14.71
C ILE A 633 -13.04 -17.88 -13.61
N LEU A 634 -14.01 -18.68 -13.19
CA LEU A 634 -13.81 -19.73 -12.20
C LEU A 634 -13.41 -21.04 -12.89
N GLY A 635 -12.53 -21.77 -12.25
CA GLY A 635 -12.11 -23.11 -12.64
C GLY A 635 -12.02 -24.02 -11.42
N ASN A 636 -11.82 -25.31 -11.65
CA ASN A 636 -11.50 -26.23 -10.57
C ASN A 636 -10.12 -25.85 -10.01
N SER A 637 -9.98 -25.84 -8.69
CA SER A 637 -8.71 -25.69 -8.00
C SER A 637 -8.25 -27.03 -7.46
N ALA A 638 -6.95 -27.28 -7.53
CA ALA A 638 -6.30 -28.38 -6.84
C ALA A 638 -5.37 -27.80 -5.78
N LEU A 639 -5.37 -28.41 -4.62
CA LEU A 639 -4.54 -27.98 -3.49
C LEU A 639 -3.61 -29.10 -3.06
N ILE A 640 -2.37 -28.73 -2.78
CA ILE A 640 -1.42 -29.58 -2.06
C ILE A 640 -1.13 -28.92 -0.72
N TYR A 641 -0.65 -29.71 0.22
CA TYR A 641 -0.46 -29.31 1.58
C TYR A 641 1.00 -29.50 1.98
N ARG A 642 1.57 -28.50 2.66
CA ARG A 642 2.95 -28.50 3.10
C ARG A 642 2.99 -28.14 4.58
N ASP A 643 3.71 -28.93 5.37
CA ASP A 643 4.00 -28.59 6.75
C ASP A 643 4.96 -27.39 6.81
N VAL A 644 4.59 -26.37 7.59
CA VAL A 644 5.32 -25.10 7.67
C VAL A 644 6.68 -25.27 8.35
N ASP A 645 6.75 -26.12 9.38
CA ASP A 645 7.96 -26.29 10.20
C ASP A 645 9.01 -27.14 9.47
N SER A 646 8.57 -28.26 8.90
CA SER A 646 9.49 -29.21 8.24
C SER A 646 9.68 -28.93 6.73
N GLY A 647 8.76 -28.17 6.11
CA GLY A 647 8.72 -27.96 4.68
C GLY A 647 8.33 -29.19 3.86
N ILE A 648 7.86 -30.26 4.50
CA ILE A 648 7.49 -31.54 3.86
C ILE A 648 6.07 -31.44 3.33
N PHE A 649 5.83 -31.97 2.11
CA PHE A 649 4.49 -32.12 1.56
C PHE A 649 3.78 -33.30 2.24
N ILE A 650 2.52 -33.08 2.60
CA ILE A 650 1.69 -34.04 3.34
C ILE A 650 0.39 -34.35 2.59
N SER A 651 -0.17 -35.52 2.82
CA SER A 651 -1.46 -35.92 2.26
C SER A 651 -2.60 -35.21 2.96
N SER A 652 -3.70 -34.96 2.23
CA SER A 652 -4.93 -34.38 2.76
C SER A 652 -5.52 -35.16 3.95
N ASP A 653 -5.21 -36.45 4.05
CA ASP A 653 -5.72 -37.34 5.12
C ASP A 653 -4.97 -37.18 6.46
N SER A 654 -3.88 -36.40 6.48
CA SER A 654 -2.97 -36.24 7.63
C SER A 654 -3.00 -34.83 8.19
N LEU A 655 -4.06 -34.05 7.96
CA LEU A 655 -4.12 -32.64 8.27
C LEU A 655 -4.33 -32.39 9.77
N ASP A 656 -3.31 -31.82 10.42
CA ASP A 656 -3.44 -31.11 11.68
C ASP A 656 -3.44 -29.61 11.34
N ASP A 657 -4.58 -28.92 11.47
CA ASP A 657 -4.88 -27.65 10.78
C ASP A 657 -3.99 -26.45 11.15
N GLU A 658 -3.20 -26.51 12.23
CA GLU A 658 -2.51 -25.34 12.77
C GLU A 658 -1.16 -25.01 12.09
N LYS A 659 -0.59 -25.93 11.29
CA LYS A 659 0.75 -25.77 10.73
C LYS A 659 0.87 -26.09 9.23
N ILE A 660 -0.21 -25.91 8.49
CA ILE A 660 -0.29 -26.34 7.10
C ILE A 660 -0.40 -25.16 6.14
N GLN A 661 0.53 -25.05 5.21
CA GLN A 661 0.43 -24.19 4.05
C GLN A 661 -0.36 -24.88 2.94
N LYS A 662 -1.45 -24.22 2.49
CA LYS A 662 -2.24 -24.66 1.32
C LYS A 662 -1.66 -24.01 0.07
N ILE A 663 -1.23 -24.81 -0.90
CA ILE A 663 -0.61 -24.36 -2.13
C ILE A 663 -1.52 -24.75 -3.31
N ASN A 664 -1.92 -23.76 -4.12
CA ASN A 664 -2.67 -24.02 -5.35
C ASN A 664 -1.72 -24.61 -6.40
N VAL A 665 -2.16 -25.65 -7.08
CA VAL A 665 -1.42 -26.28 -8.18
C VAL A 665 -2.23 -26.28 -9.48
N ASP A 666 -1.54 -26.34 -10.60
CA ASP A 666 -2.19 -26.50 -11.91
C ASP A 666 -2.92 -27.86 -11.94
N ILE A 667 -4.20 -27.85 -12.25
CA ILE A 667 -5.02 -29.05 -12.31
C ILE A 667 -4.52 -30.06 -13.37
N ASN A 668 -3.78 -29.61 -14.38
CA ASN A 668 -3.25 -30.47 -15.42
C ASN A 668 -2.10 -31.38 -14.95
N ILE A 669 -1.47 -31.04 -13.79
CA ILE A 669 -0.44 -31.89 -13.18
C ILE A 669 -1.02 -32.80 -12.07
N ILE A 670 -2.34 -32.85 -11.94
CA ILE A 670 -3.07 -33.77 -11.08
C ILE A 670 -3.67 -34.87 -11.97
N ASN A 671 -3.38 -36.13 -11.65
CA ASN A 671 -3.93 -37.25 -12.38
C ASN A 671 -5.40 -37.54 -12.00
N GLN A 672 -6.05 -38.50 -12.72
CA GLN A 672 -7.45 -38.85 -12.49
C GLN A 672 -7.71 -39.44 -11.09
N ASN A 673 -6.68 -39.87 -10.38
CA ASN A 673 -6.76 -40.41 -9.00
C ASN A 673 -6.54 -39.32 -7.94
N ASN A 674 -6.51 -38.04 -8.34
CA ASN A 674 -6.16 -36.90 -7.47
C ASN A 674 -4.73 -36.95 -6.91
N GLU A 675 -3.79 -37.56 -7.63
CA GLU A 675 -2.38 -37.59 -7.24
C GLU A 675 -1.59 -36.54 -8.04
N LEU A 676 -0.65 -35.88 -7.36
CA LEU A 676 0.23 -34.87 -7.94
C LEU A 676 1.35 -35.53 -8.76
N ASP A 677 1.56 -35.09 -9.99
CA ASP A 677 2.78 -35.38 -10.74
C ASP A 677 3.93 -34.52 -10.20
N LEU A 678 4.71 -35.11 -9.30
CA LEU A 678 5.80 -34.41 -8.61
C LEU A 678 6.86 -33.87 -9.58
N LYS A 679 7.12 -34.57 -10.69
CA LYS A 679 8.11 -34.12 -11.67
C LYS A 679 7.62 -32.85 -12.37
N GLN A 680 6.40 -32.86 -12.87
CA GLN A 680 5.81 -31.68 -13.49
C GLN A 680 5.63 -30.52 -12.51
N PHE A 681 5.36 -30.83 -11.23
CA PHE A 681 5.24 -29.80 -10.19
C PHE A 681 6.59 -29.12 -9.95
N ILE A 682 7.70 -29.87 -9.79
CA ILE A 682 9.04 -29.32 -9.62
C ILE A 682 9.48 -28.52 -10.84
N ASP A 683 9.17 -29.01 -12.04
CA ASP A 683 9.47 -28.29 -13.28
C ASP A 683 8.69 -26.98 -13.40
N TRP A 684 7.46 -26.93 -12.85
CA TRP A 684 6.58 -25.75 -12.89
C TRP A 684 6.87 -24.75 -11.75
N GLN A 685 7.18 -25.25 -10.56
CA GLN A 685 7.43 -24.46 -9.35
C GLN A 685 8.74 -24.93 -8.68
N PRO A 686 9.89 -24.66 -9.30
CA PRO A 686 11.19 -25.16 -8.85
C PRO A 686 11.64 -24.59 -7.48
N GLU A 687 10.95 -23.58 -6.98
CA GLU A 687 11.19 -22.99 -5.67
C GLU A 687 10.68 -23.83 -4.50
N TYR A 688 9.77 -24.77 -4.74
CA TYR A 688 9.31 -25.73 -3.74
C TYR A 688 10.18 -27.00 -3.82
#